data_e87a23484b0850a2feebd9a7de614983
#
_entry.id   e87a23484b0850a2feebd9a7de614983
#
_cell.length_a   1.000
_cell.length_b   1.000
_cell.length_c   1.000
_cell.angle_alpha   90.00
_cell.angle_beta   90.00
_cell.angle_gamma   90.00
#
_symmetry.space_group_name_H-M   'P 1'
#
loop_
_entity.id
_entity.type
_entity.pdbx_description
1 polymer ?
#
loop_
_entity_poly.entity_id
_entity_poly.type
_entity_poly.pdbx_seq_one_letter_code
_entity_poly.pdbx_strand_id
1 'polypeptide(L)'
;MSDVDPKPMADAIRILTIDACERVGEGHWGTPLGAAEIATALFTRHLRFNPADPTWFDRDRFVQSNGHGSMLLYALLYLTGYAHMPLSALKSFREIGSICQGHPERAPEAGIEITTGMLGQGIANAAGMALAEAYLNHLLGPEIVDHHTYALVGDGCLQEGVAHEVISLAGHLRLGKLIWLWDDNQIQDDGDVAQATSEDMDARFRAAGWHVQRVDRHDIEAVSAAIAAAKGDPRPSLIACRTVIGSGMPGLEGARSAHSCRLTRENTDAARARLGWQGGPFAVPQDILDAWRRAGRRAEAEHAAWTERVASLPEERRALVARLQEGRLPEGWRESLRAYAREAAGRSEFGIFFSGEIVERLAAAIPELLSGAPDLEAATKHKRSLVAFTAENRGGRYIHYGVREHAMGAMLNGMVAHGGVLPIGVTYLVFADYERPTFRLAAMMGLPTVFVFSHDSIGIGRNGPTHQPVEILASLRAIPNMHVFRPADGVEAAEAWELALARRTGPSCLIFPRQKLGPVRASATAGENLSARGAYVLAEASGGARRATLLATGTEVAIALAARARLEAAGVATAVVSMPCWELFEEQDEAYRNAVLRPETVRVAVEAAVRLGWDRYVGPEGSFVGMSGFGTTGPEEALYRHFGITPEAVVREVRARL
;
A
#
# COMPACT_ATOMS: atom_id res chain seq x y z
N MET A 1 0.78 2.82 -38.81
CA MET A 1 0.64 1.38 -38.50
C MET A 1 1.95 0.71 -38.94
N SER A 2 2.53 -0.17 -38.11
CA SER A 2 3.72 -0.92 -38.52
C SER A 2 3.32 -1.95 -39.55
N ASP A 3 4.07 -2.03 -40.67
CA ASP A 3 3.88 -3.07 -41.71
C ASP A 3 4.30 -4.49 -41.25
N VAL A 4 4.59 -4.65 -39.98
CA VAL A 4 5.04 -5.92 -39.40
C VAL A 4 3.85 -6.64 -38.81
N ASP A 5 3.66 -7.91 -39.21
CA ASP A 5 2.66 -8.81 -38.62
C ASP A 5 2.82 -8.82 -37.09
N PRO A 6 1.77 -8.57 -36.31
CA PRO A 6 1.83 -8.54 -34.85
C PRO A 6 2.05 -9.93 -34.22
N LYS A 7 1.80 -11.02 -34.95
CA LYS A 7 1.99 -12.37 -34.42
C LYS A 7 3.44 -12.69 -34.03
N PRO A 8 4.48 -12.46 -34.88
CA PRO A 8 5.88 -12.59 -34.48
C PRO A 8 6.27 -11.68 -33.31
N MET A 9 5.61 -10.53 -33.14
CA MET A 9 5.82 -9.68 -31.98
C MET A 9 5.34 -10.36 -30.68
N ALA A 10 4.17 -11.00 -30.69
CA ALA A 10 3.69 -11.80 -29.57
C ALA A 10 4.60 -13.01 -29.31
N ASP A 11 5.08 -13.66 -30.37
CA ASP A 11 5.98 -14.80 -30.26
C ASP A 11 7.34 -14.41 -29.62
N ALA A 12 7.83 -13.17 -29.81
CA ALA A 12 9.00 -12.66 -29.12
C ALA A 12 8.85 -12.68 -27.58
N ILE A 13 7.66 -12.35 -27.08
CA ILE A 13 7.35 -12.44 -25.63
C ILE A 13 7.45 -13.90 -25.17
N ARG A 14 6.86 -14.83 -25.94
CA ARG A 14 6.89 -16.27 -25.65
C ARG A 14 8.31 -16.80 -25.57
N ILE A 15 9.13 -16.49 -26.57
CA ILE A 15 10.51 -16.96 -26.67
C ILE A 15 11.36 -16.42 -25.51
N LEU A 16 11.31 -15.13 -25.21
CA LEU A 16 12.06 -14.55 -24.08
C LEU A 16 11.65 -15.17 -22.75
N THR A 17 10.35 -15.47 -22.60
CA THR A 17 9.82 -16.12 -21.40
C THR A 17 10.36 -17.55 -21.22
N ILE A 18 10.26 -18.40 -22.27
CA ILE A 18 10.71 -19.77 -22.15
C ILE A 18 12.22 -19.88 -21.96
N ASP A 19 12.98 -18.97 -22.60
CA ASP A 19 14.43 -18.92 -22.45
C ASP A 19 14.86 -18.55 -21.02
N ALA A 20 14.20 -17.58 -20.41
CA ALA A 20 14.46 -17.20 -19.04
C ALA A 20 14.09 -18.32 -18.04
N CYS A 21 12.92 -18.95 -18.22
CA CYS A 21 12.47 -20.04 -17.37
C CYS A 21 13.30 -21.33 -17.54
N GLU A 22 13.70 -21.69 -18.77
CA GLU A 22 14.61 -22.81 -19.02
C GLU A 22 15.96 -22.57 -18.33
N ARG A 23 16.53 -21.37 -18.49
CA ARG A 23 17.84 -21.00 -17.94
C ARG A 23 17.93 -21.18 -16.43
N VAL A 24 16.89 -20.73 -15.70
CA VAL A 24 16.86 -20.81 -14.23
C VAL A 24 16.33 -22.15 -13.75
N GLY A 25 15.65 -22.91 -14.60
CA GLY A 25 15.06 -24.22 -14.31
C GLY A 25 13.71 -24.15 -13.61
N GLU A 26 13.09 -22.98 -13.47
CA GLU A 26 11.78 -22.76 -12.86
C GLU A 26 11.13 -21.46 -13.37
N GLY A 27 9.83 -21.30 -13.17
CA GLY A 27 9.08 -20.07 -13.51
C GLY A 27 7.66 -20.37 -13.94
N HIS A 28 6.81 -19.36 -13.82
CA HIS A 28 5.41 -19.43 -14.27
C HIS A 28 5.32 -18.91 -15.69
N TRP A 29 5.58 -19.79 -16.65
CA TRP A 29 5.66 -19.41 -18.06
C TRP A 29 4.32 -19.49 -18.82
N GLY A 30 3.34 -20.21 -18.27
CA GLY A 30 2.07 -20.47 -18.96
C GLY A 30 1.24 -19.22 -19.25
N THR A 31 1.06 -18.36 -18.25
CA THR A 31 0.36 -17.07 -18.41
C THR A 31 1.06 -16.13 -19.40
N PRO A 32 2.38 -15.90 -19.36
CA PRO A 32 3.05 -15.10 -20.39
C PRO A 32 2.84 -15.58 -21.80
N LEU A 33 2.85 -16.90 -22.01
CA LEU A 33 2.61 -17.47 -23.32
C LEU A 33 1.14 -17.31 -23.78
N GLY A 34 0.19 -17.48 -22.85
CA GLY A 34 -1.24 -17.34 -23.12
C GLY A 34 -1.66 -15.89 -23.38
N ALA A 35 -1.14 -14.95 -22.61
CA ALA A 35 -1.51 -13.53 -22.66
C ALA A 35 -0.69 -12.70 -23.67
N ALA A 36 0.18 -13.31 -24.47
CA ALA A 36 1.10 -12.60 -25.37
C ALA A 36 0.36 -11.70 -26.39
N GLU A 37 -0.75 -12.13 -26.95
CA GLU A 37 -1.57 -11.33 -27.89
C GLU A 37 -2.26 -10.17 -27.17
N ILE A 38 -2.78 -10.39 -25.96
CA ILE A 38 -3.41 -9.34 -25.13
C ILE A 38 -2.39 -8.20 -24.89
N ALA A 39 -1.19 -8.59 -24.45
CA ALA A 39 -0.12 -7.65 -24.17
C ALA A 39 0.38 -6.95 -25.43
N THR A 40 0.51 -7.67 -26.54
CA THR A 40 0.90 -7.09 -27.83
C THR A 40 -0.12 -6.06 -28.30
N ALA A 41 -1.42 -6.36 -28.27
CA ALA A 41 -2.46 -5.40 -28.64
C ALA A 41 -2.39 -4.13 -27.78
N LEU A 42 -2.27 -4.30 -26.46
CA LEU A 42 -2.21 -3.18 -25.51
C LEU A 42 -0.98 -2.29 -25.76
N PHE A 43 0.23 -2.86 -25.71
CA PHE A 43 1.48 -2.10 -25.73
C PHE A 43 1.80 -1.49 -27.10
N THR A 44 1.38 -2.14 -28.19
CA THR A 44 1.68 -1.62 -29.53
C THR A 44 0.68 -0.60 -30.03
N ARG A 45 -0.56 -0.57 -29.50
CA ARG A 45 -1.64 0.23 -30.09
C ARG A 45 -2.33 1.19 -29.13
N HIS A 46 -2.41 0.85 -27.84
CA HIS A 46 -3.26 1.58 -26.89
C HIS A 46 -2.53 2.22 -25.74
N LEU A 47 -1.62 1.52 -25.07
CA LEU A 47 -0.92 2.01 -23.88
C LEU A 47 -0.07 3.24 -24.22
N ARG A 48 -0.34 4.35 -23.58
CA ARG A 48 0.38 5.62 -23.73
C ARG A 48 1.50 5.72 -22.70
N PHE A 49 2.73 5.54 -23.12
CA PHE A 49 3.92 5.53 -22.27
C PHE A 49 5.16 6.01 -23.03
N ASN A 50 6.21 6.36 -22.30
CA ASN A 50 7.50 6.75 -22.87
C ASN A 50 8.64 6.05 -22.13
N PRO A 51 9.34 5.05 -22.69
CA PRO A 51 10.48 4.40 -22.04
C PRO A 51 11.64 5.31 -21.71
N ALA A 52 11.78 6.46 -22.41
CA ALA A 52 12.80 7.47 -22.13
C ALA A 52 12.44 8.36 -20.92
N ASP A 53 11.14 8.45 -20.56
CA ASP A 53 10.65 9.07 -19.34
C ASP A 53 9.59 8.15 -18.70
N PRO A 54 10.03 7.08 -18.01
CA PRO A 54 9.11 6.11 -17.40
C PRO A 54 8.28 6.70 -16.27
N THR A 55 8.58 7.90 -15.81
CA THR A 55 7.88 8.62 -14.75
C THR A 55 6.96 9.72 -15.27
N TRP A 56 6.78 9.84 -16.60
CA TRP A 56 5.85 10.80 -17.18
C TRP A 56 4.50 10.81 -16.45
N PHE A 57 4.10 11.96 -15.93
CA PHE A 57 2.99 12.07 -15.01
C PHE A 57 1.64 11.66 -15.63
N ASP A 58 1.42 12.01 -16.90
CA ASP A 58 0.20 11.69 -17.64
C ASP A 58 0.32 10.41 -18.51
N ARG A 59 1.26 9.50 -18.22
CA ARG A 59 1.32 8.19 -18.88
C ARG A 59 0.17 7.31 -18.43
N ASP A 60 -0.28 6.40 -19.26
CA ASP A 60 -1.14 5.29 -18.83
C ASP A 60 -0.40 4.41 -17.80
N ARG A 61 -1.15 3.78 -16.90
CA ARG A 61 -0.63 2.84 -15.91
C ARG A 61 -0.93 1.41 -16.34
N PHE A 62 0.05 0.54 -16.22
CA PHE A 62 -0.13 -0.89 -16.44
C PHE A 62 0.23 -1.68 -15.19
N VAL A 63 -0.71 -2.49 -14.70
CA VAL A 63 -0.55 -3.37 -13.55
C VAL A 63 -0.74 -4.82 -13.96
N GLN A 64 0.29 -5.62 -13.85
CA GLN A 64 0.17 -7.07 -13.99
C GLN A 64 -0.25 -7.69 -12.64
N SER A 65 -1.56 -7.86 -12.41
CA SER A 65 -2.09 -8.36 -11.14
C SER A 65 -1.80 -9.85 -10.92
N ASN A 66 -1.79 -10.65 -11.99
CA ASN A 66 -1.33 -12.03 -11.99
C ASN A 66 0.21 -12.08 -12.00
N GLY A 67 0.83 -11.55 -10.95
CA GLY A 67 2.27 -11.29 -10.85
C GLY A 67 3.17 -12.51 -11.00
N HIS A 68 2.66 -13.74 -10.83
CA HIS A 68 3.42 -14.96 -11.09
C HIS A 68 3.89 -15.04 -12.56
N GLY A 69 3.11 -14.51 -13.53
CA GLY A 69 3.51 -14.40 -14.93
C GLY A 69 4.52 -13.27 -15.20
N SER A 70 5.41 -12.94 -14.28
CA SER A 70 6.29 -11.76 -14.30
C SER A 70 7.11 -11.58 -15.57
N MET A 71 7.53 -12.68 -16.22
CA MET A 71 8.29 -12.62 -17.47
C MET A 71 7.54 -11.93 -18.60
N LEU A 72 6.20 -11.91 -18.61
CA LEU A 72 5.42 -11.12 -19.57
C LEU A 72 5.81 -9.64 -19.46
N LEU A 73 5.74 -9.07 -18.27
CA LEU A 73 6.07 -7.67 -18.02
C LEU A 73 7.55 -7.39 -18.35
N TYR A 74 8.47 -8.23 -17.90
CA TYR A 74 9.89 -8.02 -18.15
C TYR A 74 10.25 -8.08 -19.64
N ALA A 75 9.67 -9.03 -20.38
CA ALA A 75 9.83 -9.09 -21.83
C ALA A 75 9.30 -7.84 -22.54
N LEU A 76 8.10 -7.35 -22.14
CA LEU A 76 7.52 -6.12 -22.68
C LEU A 76 8.39 -4.90 -22.44
N LEU A 77 8.89 -4.73 -21.21
CA LEU A 77 9.77 -3.60 -20.84
C LEU A 77 11.10 -3.64 -21.61
N TYR A 78 11.71 -4.83 -21.77
CA TYR A 78 12.87 -4.99 -22.63
C TYR A 78 12.54 -4.66 -24.10
N LEU A 79 11.50 -5.28 -24.65
CA LEU A 79 11.15 -5.13 -26.06
C LEU A 79 10.80 -3.68 -26.42
N THR A 80 10.08 -2.97 -25.57
CA THR A 80 9.69 -1.57 -25.79
C THR A 80 10.80 -0.56 -25.52
N GLY A 81 11.87 -0.94 -24.81
CA GLY A 81 13.09 -0.13 -24.73
C GLY A 81 13.34 0.62 -23.43
N TYR A 82 12.79 0.16 -22.32
CA TYR A 82 13.15 0.72 -21.01
C TYR A 82 14.63 0.50 -20.70
N ALA A 83 15.37 1.57 -20.40
CA ALA A 83 16.80 1.52 -20.20
C ALA A 83 17.23 0.64 -19.01
N HIS A 84 16.41 0.62 -17.94
CA HIS A 84 16.65 -0.20 -16.75
C HIS A 84 16.19 -1.67 -16.90
N MET A 85 15.72 -2.07 -18.09
CA MET A 85 15.35 -3.45 -18.42
C MET A 85 16.16 -3.95 -19.64
N PRO A 86 17.49 -4.08 -19.54
CA PRO A 86 18.32 -4.61 -20.62
C PRO A 86 18.15 -6.14 -20.73
N LEU A 87 18.61 -6.72 -21.86
CA LEU A 87 18.56 -8.17 -22.08
C LEU A 87 19.30 -8.96 -20.97
N SER A 88 20.35 -8.38 -20.39
CA SER A 88 21.07 -8.98 -19.26
C SER A 88 20.19 -9.15 -18.03
N ALA A 89 19.23 -8.25 -17.80
CA ALA A 89 18.26 -8.38 -16.72
C ALA A 89 17.33 -9.60 -16.91
N LEU A 90 16.83 -9.81 -18.12
CA LEU A 90 16.03 -11.01 -18.44
C LEU A 90 16.84 -12.30 -18.25
N LYS A 91 18.10 -12.26 -18.63
CA LYS A 91 19.04 -13.41 -18.45
C LYS A 91 19.33 -13.71 -16.98
N SER A 92 19.19 -12.74 -16.07
CA SER A 92 19.34 -12.93 -14.62
C SER A 92 18.00 -13.13 -13.90
N PHE A 93 16.96 -13.55 -14.61
CA PHE A 93 15.64 -13.85 -14.03
C PHE A 93 15.75 -14.74 -12.80
N ARG A 94 15.14 -14.33 -11.66
CA ARG A 94 15.19 -15.02 -10.36
C ARG A 94 16.58 -15.19 -9.72
N GLU A 95 17.61 -14.50 -10.21
CA GLU A 95 18.93 -14.45 -9.57
C GLU A 95 18.98 -13.37 -8.48
N ILE A 96 19.82 -13.57 -7.46
CA ILE A 96 19.98 -12.59 -6.37
C ILE A 96 20.47 -11.25 -6.94
N GLY A 97 19.77 -10.17 -6.58
CA GLY A 97 20.08 -8.80 -7.04
C GLY A 97 19.54 -8.46 -8.43
N SER A 98 18.87 -9.38 -9.12
CA SER A 98 18.20 -9.09 -10.38
C SER A 98 16.95 -8.22 -10.18
N ILE A 99 16.71 -7.29 -11.10
CA ILE A 99 15.42 -6.57 -11.18
C ILE A 99 14.28 -7.48 -11.67
N CYS A 100 14.61 -8.55 -12.42
CA CYS A 100 13.67 -9.56 -12.87
C CYS A 100 13.45 -10.61 -11.78
N GLN A 101 12.78 -10.23 -10.72
CA GLN A 101 12.40 -11.10 -9.60
C GLN A 101 11.36 -12.15 -10.02
N GLY A 102 11.09 -13.12 -9.15
CA GLY A 102 10.06 -14.15 -9.38
C GLY A 102 8.65 -13.58 -9.58
N HIS A 103 8.38 -12.44 -8.98
CA HIS A 103 7.20 -11.61 -9.13
C HIS A 103 7.63 -10.16 -9.32
N PRO A 104 6.85 -9.27 -9.98
CA PRO A 104 7.23 -7.88 -10.16
C PRO A 104 7.42 -7.16 -8.83
N GLU A 105 8.56 -6.51 -8.65
CA GLU A 105 8.82 -5.59 -7.55
C GLU A 105 8.82 -4.15 -8.09
N ARG A 106 8.20 -3.23 -7.35
CA ARG A 106 8.03 -1.85 -7.78
C ARG A 106 9.36 -1.18 -8.10
N ALA A 107 9.50 -0.73 -9.34
CA ALA A 107 10.65 0.01 -9.87
C ALA A 107 10.15 0.93 -11.01
N PRO A 108 9.59 2.11 -10.67
CA PRO A 108 8.97 2.99 -11.67
C PRO A 108 9.92 3.41 -12.80
N GLU A 109 11.19 3.59 -12.51
CA GLU A 109 12.25 3.90 -13.47
C GLU A 109 12.48 2.79 -14.49
N ALA A 110 12.09 1.56 -14.17
CA ALA A 110 12.13 0.43 -15.08
C ALA A 110 10.75 0.12 -15.70
N GLY A 111 9.72 0.90 -15.37
CA GLY A 111 8.34 0.69 -15.85
C GLY A 111 7.52 -0.29 -15.02
N ILE A 112 7.99 -0.70 -13.82
CA ILE A 112 7.24 -1.56 -12.92
C ILE A 112 6.50 -0.70 -11.88
N GLU A 113 5.20 -0.52 -12.08
CA GLU A 113 4.39 0.42 -11.29
C GLU A 113 4.16 -0.04 -9.84
N ILE A 114 4.02 -1.33 -9.63
CA ILE A 114 3.58 -1.90 -8.35
C ILE A 114 4.18 -3.28 -8.12
N THR A 115 4.44 -3.64 -6.86
CA THR A 115 4.76 -5.02 -6.47
C THR A 115 3.49 -5.85 -6.49
N THR A 116 3.52 -6.97 -7.22
CA THR A 116 2.44 -7.95 -7.28
C THR A 116 2.95 -9.36 -6.98
N GLY A 117 2.03 -10.31 -6.83
CA GLY A 117 2.35 -11.69 -6.44
C GLY A 117 1.33 -12.23 -5.44
N MET A 118 0.87 -11.39 -4.50
CA MET A 118 -0.32 -11.66 -3.71
C MET A 118 -1.52 -11.32 -4.59
N LEU A 119 -2.24 -12.35 -5.06
CA LEU A 119 -3.35 -12.20 -6.01
C LEU A 119 -4.42 -11.24 -5.47
N GLY A 120 -5.11 -10.53 -6.36
CA GLY A 120 -6.11 -9.53 -5.98
C GLY A 120 -5.55 -8.17 -5.57
N GLN A 121 -4.32 -8.07 -5.04
CA GLN A 121 -3.74 -6.79 -4.64
C GLN A 121 -3.53 -5.84 -5.84
N GLY A 122 -3.01 -6.35 -6.95
CA GLY A 122 -2.74 -5.55 -8.14
C GLY A 122 -4.00 -4.88 -8.72
N ILE A 123 -5.13 -5.59 -8.76
CA ILE A 123 -6.40 -5.00 -9.25
C ILE A 123 -6.91 -3.90 -8.32
N ALA A 124 -6.74 -4.07 -7.01
CA ALA A 124 -7.12 -3.05 -6.04
C ALA A 124 -6.20 -1.82 -6.14
N ASN A 125 -4.88 -2.02 -6.32
CA ASN A 125 -3.95 -0.93 -6.59
C ASN A 125 -4.32 -0.20 -7.90
N ALA A 126 -4.66 -0.92 -8.97
CA ALA A 126 -5.10 -0.32 -10.23
C ALA A 126 -6.37 0.54 -10.08
N ALA A 127 -7.34 0.09 -9.26
CA ALA A 127 -8.53 0.89 -8.95
C ALA A 127 -8.17 2.16 -8.15
N GLY A 128 -7.21 2.07 -7.23
CA GLY A 128 -6.65 3.23 -6.53
C GLY A 128 -5.97 4.22 -7.47
N MET A 129 -5.20 3.75 -8.46
CA MET A 129 -4.59 4.58 -9.50
C MET A 129 -5.65 5.29 -10.35
N ALA A 130 -6.70 4.59 -10.76
CA ALA A 130 -7.79 5.17 -11.54
C ALA A 130 -8.60 6.20 -10.73
N LEU A 131 -8.73 6.03 -9.42
CA LEU A 131 -9.34 7.03 -8.53
C LEU A 131 -8.46 8.27 -8.41
N ALA A 132 -7.14 8.09 -8.25
CA ALA A 132 -6.18 9.19 -8.22
C ALA A 132 -6.23 10.00 -9.52
N GLU A 133 -6.24 9.32 -10.68
CA GLU A 133 -6.41 9.96 -12.00
C GLU A 133 -7.69 10.77 -12.04
N ALA A 134 -8.84 10.19 -11.66
CA ALA A 134 -10.13 10.87 -11.73
C ALA A 134 -10.19 12.13 -10.85
N TYR A 135 -9.55 12.12 -9.69
CA TYR A 135 -9.40 13.29 -8.84
C TYR A 135 -8.45 14.34 -9.44
N LEU A 136 -7.28 13.90 -9.90
CA LEU A 136 -6.27 14.81 -10.49
C LEU A 136 -6.73 15.42 -11.81
N ASN A 137 -7.49 14.69 -12.63
CA ASN A 137 -8.15 15.21 -13.81
C ASN A 137 -9.09 16.38 -13.46
N HIS A 138 -9.87 16.24 -12.37
CA HIS A 138 -10.70 17.34 -11.87
C HIS A 138 -9.85 18.51 -11.33
N LEU A 139 -8.78 18.22 -10.58
CA LEU A 139 -7.95 19.27 -9.94
C LEU A 139 -7.10 20.04 -10.94
N LEU A 140 -6.50 19.37 -11.91
CA LEU A 140 -5.52 19.93 -12.83
C LEU A 140 -6.08 20.21 -14.24
N GLY A 141 -7.21 19.59 -14.59
CA GLY A 141 -7.79 19.62 -15.93
C GLY A 141 -7.34 18.47 -16.83
N PRO A 142 -8.19 18.06 -17.80
CA PRO A 142 -7.89 16.95 -18.69
C PRO A 142 -6.71 17.23 -19.64
N GLU A 143 -6.31 18.46 -19.80
CA GLU A 143 -5.12 18.84 -20.56
C GLU A 143 -3.81 18.43 -19.87
N ILE A 144 -3.84 18.19 -18.56
CA ILE A 144 -2.66 17.84 -17.75
C ILE A 144 -2.71 16.39 -17.27
N VAL A 145 -3.89 15.89 -16.88
CA VAL A 145 -4.09 14.51 -16.41
C VAL A 145 -5.29 13.91 -17.12
N ASP A 146 -5.04 12.98 -18.05
CA ASP A 146 -6.08 12.29 -18.82
C ASP A 146 -5.57 10.93 -19.33
N HIS A 147 -5.32 9.99 -18.42
CA HIS A 147 -4.76 8.69 -18.73
C HIS A 147 -5.62 7.53 -18.21
N HIS A 148 -5.40 6.34 -18.78
CA HIS A 148 -6.06 5.12 -18.37
C HIS A 148 -5.19 4.29 -17.43
N THR A 149 -5.85 3.47 -16.63
CA THR A 149 -5.20 2.42 -15.83
C THR A 149 -5.66 1.06 -16.37
N TYR A 150 -4.70 0.26 -16.81
CA TYR A 150 -4.91 -1.09 -17.29
C TYR A 150 -4.42 -2.10 -16.27
N ALA A 151 -5.16 -3.17 -16.05
CA ALA A 151 -4.70 -4.30 -15.27
C ALA A 151 -4.86 -5.60 -16.05
N LEU A 152 -3.80 -6.41 -16.13
CA LEU A 152 -3.89 -7.80 -16.57
C LEU A 152 -4.21 -8.67 -15.36
N VAL A 153 -5.32 -9.38 -15.42
CA VAL A 153 -5.86 -10.20 -14.33
C VAL A 153 -5.99 -11.65 -14.77
N GLY A 154 -5.85 -12.58 -13.83
CA GLY A 154 -6.12 -14.00 -14.02
C GLY A 154 -7.30 -14.45 -13.16
N ASP A 155 -7.73 -15.69 -13.34
CA ASP A 155 -8.85 -16.30 -12.63
C ASP A 155 -8.67 -16.21 -11.10
N GLY A 156 -7.47 -16.52 -10.60
CA GLY A 156 -7.16 -16.41 -9.17
C GLY A 156 -7.26 -15.01 -8.62
N CYS A 157 -6.92 -13.96 -9.40
CA CYS A 157 -7.10 -12.58 -8.97
C CYS A 157 -8.58 -12.26 -8.72
N LEU A 158 -9.49 -12.80 -9.54
CA LEU A 158 -10.92 -12.53 -9.45
C LEU A 158 -11.62 -13.34 -8.34
N GLN A 159 -11.00 -14.41 -7.86
CA GLN A 159 -11.50 -15.22 -6.75
C GLN A 159 -11.16 -14.64 -5.38
N GLU A 160 -10.13 -13.80 -5.29
CA GLU A 160 -9.74 -13.17 -4.03
C GLU A 160 -10.84 -12.28 -3.44
N GLY A 161 -11.00 -12.28 -2.11
CA GLY A 161 -12.01 -11.47 -1.42
C GLY A 161 -11.92 -9.98 -1.74
N VAL A 162 -10.69 -9.44 -1.84
CA VAL A 162 -10.46 -8.03 -2.19
C VAL A 162 -10.96 -7.67 -3.59
N ALA A 163 -10.98 -8.63 -4.53
CA ALA A 163 -11.54 -8.41 -5.86
C ALA A 163 -13.03 -8.09 -5.79
N HIS A 164 -13.78 -8.81 -4.94
CA HIS A 164 -15.22 -8.60 -4.76
C HIS A 164 -15.51 -7.20 -4.20
N GLU A 165 -14.69 -6.74 -3.25
CA GLU A 165 -14.79 -5.39 -2.70
C GLU A 165 -14.54 -4.32 -3.78
N VAL A 166 -13.47 -4.49 -4.56
CA VAL A 166 -13.04 -3.52 -5.58
C VAL A 166 -14.00 -3.49 -6.78
N ILE A 167 -14.46 -4.65 -7.29
CA ILE A 167 -15.42 -4.71 -8.39
C ILE A 167 -16.66 -3.88 -8.07
N SER A 168 -17.22 -4.08 -6.88
CA SER A 168 -18.39 -3.34 -6.42
C SER A 168 -18.12 -1.84 -6.28
N LEU A 169 -16.99 -1.46 -5.67
CA LEU A 169 -16.66 -0.05 -5.42
C LEU A 169 -16.32 0.71 -6.71
N ALA A 170 -15.51 0.12 -7.58
CA ALA A 170 -15.11 0.74 -8.85
C ALA A 170 -16.31 0.98 -9.78
N GLY A 171 -17.25 0.03 -9.84
CA GLY A 171 -18.51 0.20 -10.57
C GLY A 171 -19.38 1.31 -9.97
N HIS A 172 -19.54 1.34 -8.63
CA HIS A 172 -20.26 2.40 -7.92
C HIS A 172 -19.69 3.78 -8.19
N LEU A 173 -18.38 3.91 -8.12
CA LEU A 173 -17.66 5.16 -8.41
C LEU A 173 -17.55 5.46 -9.92
N ARG A 174 -17.98 4.56 -10.81
CA ARG A 174 -17.86 4.70 -12.27
C ARG A 174 -16.45 5.14 -12.69
N LEU A 175 -15.43 4.38 -12.31
CA LEU A 175 -14.04 4.68 -12.67
C LEU A 175 -13.80 4.29 -14.14
N GLY A 176 -14.32 5.06 -15.09
CA GLY A 176 -14.39 4.71 -16.52
C GLY A 176 -13.05 4.56 -17.21
N LYS A 177 -11.96 5.10 -16.65
CA LYS A 177 -10.59 4.90 -17.18
C LYS A 177 -9.89 3.66 -16.60
N LEU A 178 -10.58 2.83 -15.82
CA LEU A 178 -10.10 1.54 -15.34
C LEU A 178 -10.52 0.44 -16.31
N ILE A 179 -9.55 -0.24 -16.91
CA ILE A 179 -9.77 -1.30 -17.88
C ILE A 179 -9.03 -2.56 -17.44
N TRP A 180 -9.76 -3.63 -17.14
CA TRP A 180 -9.19 -4.92 -16.82
C TRP A 180 -9.22 -5.85 -18.02
N LEU A 181 -8.06 -6.44 -18.34
CA LEU A 181 -7.87 -7.46 -19.34
C LEU A 181 -7.77 -8.79 -18.61
N TRP A 182 -8.79 -9.63 -18.72
CA TRP A 182 -8.83 -10.92 -18.04
C TRP A 182 -8.29 -12.03 -18.97
N ASP A 183 -7.17 -12.63 -18.54
CA ASP A 183 -6.62 -13.85 -19.12
C ASP A 183 -7.51 -15.04 -18.69
N ASP A 184 -8.62 -15.22 -19.40
CA ASP A 184 -9.64 -16.26 -19.18
C ASP A 184 -9.16 -17.58 -19.79
N ASN A 185 -8.10 -18.17 -19.19
CA ASN A 185 -7.53 -19.43 -19.68
C ASN A 185 -8.13 -20.68 -19.03
N GLN A 186 -8.97 -20.52 -18.01
CA GLN A 186 -9.69 -21.57 -17.27
C GLN A 186 -8.79 -22.54 -16.49
N ILE A 187 -7.51 -22.24 -16.29
CA ILE A 187 -6.56 -23.10 -15.57
C ILE A 187 -5.94 -22.34 -14.39
N GLN A 188 -5.93 -23.01 -13.26
CA GLN A 188 -5.21 -22.62 -12.04
C GLN A 188 -4.14 -23.66 -11.70
N ASP A 189 -3.40 -23.44 -10.63
CA ASP A 189 -2.35 -24.38 -10.19
C ASP A 189 -2.91 -25.76 -9.83
N ASP A 190 -4.12 -25.82 -9.28
CA ASP A 190 -4.81 -27.09 -8.98
C ASP A 190 -5.47 -27.75 -10.20
N GLY A 191 -5.63 -27.05 -11.32
CA GLY A 191 -6.30 -27.54 -12.54
C GLY A 191 -7.41 -26.60 -13.05
N ASP A 192 -8.50 -27.18 -13.54
CA ASP A 192 -9.62 -26.44 -14.10
C ASP A 192 -10.26 -25.50 -13.07
N VAL A 193 -10.51 -24.24 -13.47
CA VAL A 193 -11.22 -23.25 -12.65
C VAL A 193 -12.59 -23.76 -12.20
N ALA A 194 -13.26 -24.56 -13.02
CA ALA A 194 -14.56 -25.17 -12.71
C ALA A 194 -14.54 -26.09 -11.47
N GLN A 195 -13.36 -26.52 -10.99
CA GLN A 195 -13.24 -27.27 -9.73
C GLN A 195 -13.47 -26.38 -8.49
N ALA A 196 -13.21 -25.06 -8.61
CA ALA A 196 -13.27 -24.11 -7.51
C ALA A 196 -14.46 -23.15 -7.60
N THR A 197 -14.98 -22.86 -8.79
CA THR A 197 -16.09 -21.91 -9.00
C THR A 197 -16.96 -22.26 -10.18
N SER A 198 -18.24 -21.97 -10.07
CA SER A 198 -19.23 -22.04 -11.15
C SER A 198 -19.89 -20.68 -11.42
N GLU A 199 -19.24 -19.60 -10.96
CA GLU A 199 -19.80 -18.25 -11.02
C GLU A 199 -19.81 -17.70 -12.47
N ASP A 200 -20.92 -17.05 -12.84
CA ASP A 200 -20.98 -16.24 -14.06
C ASP A 200 -20.34 -14.88 -13.82
N MET A 201 -19.04 -14.77 -14.13
CA MET A 201 -18.28 -13.56 -13.94
C MET A 201 -18.81 -12.39 -14.76
N ASP A 202 -19.31 -12.62 -15.99
CA ASP A 202 -19.90 -11.57 -16.80
C ASP A 202 -21.14 -10.96 -16.14
N ALA A 203 -22.02 -11.81 -15.63
CA ALA A 203 -23.21 -11.36 -14.92
C ALA A 203 -22.85 -10.59 -13.66
N ARG A 204 -21.84 -11.06 -12.92
CA ARG A 204 -21.33 -10.38 -11.72
C ARG A 204 -20.84 -8.97 -12.02
N PHE A 205 -19.96 -8.81 -13.03
CA PHE A 205 -19.41 -7.49 -13.39
C PHE A 205 -20.49 -6.56 -13.90
N ARG A 206 -21.42 -7.07 -14.74
CA ARG A 206 -22.57 -6.27 -15.20
C ARG A 206 -23.45 -5.81 -14.06
N ALA A 207 -23.73 -6.69 -13.07
CA ALA A 207 -24.51 -6.34 -11.87
C ALA A 207 -23.81 -5.28 -11.02
N ALA A 208 -22.48 -5.26 -11.01
CA ALA A 208 -21.67 -4.24 -10.34
C ALA A 208 -21.52 -2.94 -11.16
N GLY A 209 -22.15 -2.82 -12.32
CA GLY A 209 -22.14 -1.60 -13.13
C GLY A 209 -20.94 -1.47 -14.08
N TRP A 210 -20.25 -2.57 -14.40
CA TRP A 210 -19.14 -2.59 -15.36
C TRP A 210 -19.62 -2.78 -16.79
N HIS A 211 -18.86 -2.22 -17.74
CA HIS A 211 -18.92 -2.58 -19.15
C HIS A 211 -18.14 -3.89 -19.36
N VAL A 212 -18.79 -4.90 -19.94
CA VAL A 212 -18.21 -6.25 -20.09
C VAL A 212 -18.22 -6.66 -21.55
N GLN A 213 -17.04 -7.05 -22.05
CA GLN A 213 -16.83 -7.57 -23.39
C GLN A 213 -16.13 -8.94 -23.33
N ARG A 214 -16.35 -9.78 -24.34
CA ARG A 214 -15.63 -11.04 -24.53
C ARG A 214 -14.89 -11.01 -25.85
N VAL A 215 -13.66 -11.54 -25.84
CA VAL A 215 -12.83 -11.75 -27.02
C VAL A 215 -12.45 -13.23 -27.08
N ASP A 216 -12.73 -13.84 -28.20
CA ASP A 216 -12.38 -15.25 -28.45
C ASP A 216 -10.96 -15.37 -29.02
N ARG A 217 -10.16 -16.26 -28.39
CA ARG A 217 -8.90 -16.82 -28.91
C ARG A 217 -7.89 -15.82 -29.50
N HIS A 218 -6.83 -15.52 -28.78
CA HIS A 218 -5.54 -15.00 -29.30
C HIS A 218 -5.66 -14.04 -30.54
N ASP A 219 -6.78 -13.32 -30.67
CA ASP A 219 -7.04 -12.38 -31.76
C ASP A 219 -6.64 -10.96 -31.35
N ILE A 220 -5.47 -10.52 -31.83
CA ILE A 220 -4.91 -9.20 -31.52
C ILE A 220 -5.84 -8.08 -32.01
N GLU A 221 -6.49 -8.24 -33.16
CA GLU A 221 -7.38 -7.23 -33.70
C GLU A 221 -8.67 -7.11 -32.87
N ALA A 222 -9.24 -8.23 -32.46
CA ALA A 222 -10.40 -8.24 -31.58
C ALA A 222 -10.11 -7.67 -30.21
N VAL A 223 -8.96 -7.99 -29.60
CA VAL A 223 -8.51 -7.38 -28.34
C VAL A 223 -8.34 -5.87 -28.50
N SER A 224 -7.70 -5.44 -29.59
CA SER A 224 -7.51 -4.01 -29.87
C SER A 224 -8.86 -3.28 -30.05
N ALA A 225 -9.80 -3.86 -30.76
CA ALA A 225 -11.14 -3.28 -30.92
C ALA A 225 -11.91 -3.20 -29.60
N ALA A 226 -11.78 -4.21 -28.73
CA ALA A 226 -12.40 -4.22 -27.41
C ALA A 226 -11.80 -3.15 -26.49
N ILE A 227 -10.47 -2.95 -26.50
CA ILE A 227 -9.82 -1.88 -25.75
C ILE A 227 -10.29 -0.50 -26.25
N ALA A 228 -10.39 -0.30 -27.57
CA ALA A 228 -10.89 0.94 -28.15
C ALA A 228 -12.34 1.24 -27.71
N ALA A 229 -13.20 0.23 -27.67
CA ALA A 229 -14.57 0.36 -27.17
C ALA A 229 -14.61 0.67 -25.66
N ALA A 230 -13.75 0.00 -24.87
CA ALA A 230 -13.65 0.24 -23.43
C ALA A 230 -13.22 1.68 -23.10
N LYS A 231 -12.31 2.26 -23.87
CA LYS A 231 -11.87 3.66 -23.71
C LYS A 231 -13.00 4.66 -23.93
N GLY A 232 -14.03 4.31 -24.68
CA GLY A 232 -15.21 5.16 -24.92
C GLY A 232 -16.36 4.97 -23.93
N ASP A 233 -16.29 4.00 -23.02
CA ASP A 233 -17.37 3.72 -22.07
C ASP A 233 -17.12 4.46 -20.74
N PRO A 234 -18.12 5.15 -20.17
CA PRO A 234 -17.96 5.88 -18.91
C PRO A 234 -17.89 4.97 -17.67
N ARG A 235 -18.10 3.67 -17.84
CA ARG A 235 -18.02 2.66 -16.76
C ARG A 235 -16.64 2.00 -16.76
N PRO A 236 -16.16 1.48 -15.62
CA PRO A 236 -15.00 0.60 -15.65
C PRO A 236 -15.27 -0.61 -16.56
N SER A 237 -14.25 -1.09 -17.26
CA SER A 237 -14.41 -2.14 -18.28
C SER A 237 -13.69 -3.42 -17.91
N LEU A 238 -14.36 -4.55 -18.10
CA LEU A 238 -13.76 -5.89 -18.14
C LEU A 238 -13.76 -6.39 -19.59
N ILE A 239 -12.59 -6.78 -20.09
CA ILE A 239 -12.44 -7.47 -21.36
C ILE A 239 -11.97 -8.90 -21.02
N ALA A 240 -12.91 -9.86 -21.08
CA ALA A 240 -12.63 -11.27 -20.88
C ALA A 240 -12.03 -11.84 -22.17
N CYS A 241 -10.73 -12.09 -22.16
CA CYS A 241 -9.99 -12.62 -23.30
C CYS A 241 -9.82 -14.12 -23.12
N ARG A 242 -10.54 -14.91 -23.89
CA ARG A 242 -10.39 -16.36 -23.90
C ARG A 242 -9.02 -16.73 -24.45
N THR A 243 -8.17 -17.33 -23.63
CA THR A 243 -6.82 -17.73 -24.00
C THR A 243 -6.57 -19.22 -23.75
N VAL A 244 -5.38 -19.67 -24.09
CA VAL A 244 -4.91 -21.02 -23.76
C VAL A 244 -3.60 -20.88 -23.02
N ILE A 245 -3.54 -21.35 -21.78
CA ILE A 245 -2.31 -21.33 -20.98
C ILE A 245 -1.19 -22.07 -21.72
N GLY A 246 0.01 -21.49 -21.75
CA GLY A 246 1.15 -22.13 -22.42
C GLY A 246 1.04 -22.21 -23.92
N SER A 247 0.25 -21.31 -24.57
CA SER A 247 0.05 -21.27 -26.01
C SER A 247 1.37 -21.27 -26.79
N GLY A 248 1.48 -22.19 -27.75
CA GLY A 248 2.69 -22.41 -28.55
C GLY A 248 3.69 -23.41 -27.94
N MET A 249 3.39 -24.02 -26.79
CA MET A 249 4.24 -25.03 -26.15
C MET A 249 3.71 -26.46 -26.45
N PRO A 250 4.30 -27.22 -27.38
CA PRO A 250 3.79 -28.53 -27.75
C PRO A 250 3.72 -29.50 -26.55
N GLY A 251 2.60 -30.23 -26.43
CA GLY A 251 2.37 -31.21 -25.39
C GLY A 251 2.06 -30.68 -23.98
N LEU A 252 2.21 -29.36 -23.76
CA LEU A 252 1.91 -28.72 -22.48
C LEU A 252 0.82 -27.63 -22.61
N GLU A 253 0.51 -27.21 -23.81
CA GLU A 253 -0.51 -26.19 -24.12
C GLU A 253 -1.88 -26.60 -23.56
N GLY A 254 -2.53 -25.73 -22.80
CA GLY A 254 -3.83 -25.96 -22.16
C GLY A 254 -3.80 -26.90 -20.95
N ALA A 255 -2.66 -27.47 -20.61
CA ALA A 255 -2.54 -28.39 -19.48
C ALA A 255 -2.26 -27.64 -18.17
N ARG A 256 -2.72 -28.20 -17.04
CA ARG A 256 -2.37 -27.72 -15.68
C ARG A 256 -0.87 -27.53 -15.50
N SER A 257 -0.06 -28.45 -16.01
CA SER A 257 1.41 -28.40 -15.90
C SER A 257 2.02 -27.16 -16.58
N ALA A 258 1.31 -26.52 -17.53
CA ALA A 258 1.75 -25.28 -18.13
C ALA A 258 1.82 -24.11 -17.13
N HIS A 259 1.14 -24.20 -15.98
CA HIS A 259 1.18 -23.15 -14.98
C HIS A 259 2.62 -22.84 -14.54
N SER A 260 3.40 -23.88 -14.17
CA SER A 260 4.75 -23.66 -13.60
C SER A 260 5.70 -24.86 -13.71
N CYS A 261 5.45 -25.86 -14.57
CA CYS A 261 6.36 -26.99 -14.65
C CYS A 261 7.75 -26.57 -15.17
N ARG A 262 8.78 -27.33 -14.77
CA ARG A 262 10.14 -27.12 -15.26
C ARG A 262 10.23 -27.34 -16.75
N LEU A 263 10.75 -26.37 -17.47
CA LEU A 263 11.06 -26.49 -18.89
C LEU A 263 12.40 -27.17 -19.11
N THR A 264 12.46 -28.03 -20.14
CA THR A 264 13.69 -28.63 -20.64
C THR A 264 14.09 -28.00 -21.95
N ARG A 265 15.33 -28.21 -22.37
CA ARG A 265 15.81 -27.80 -23.69
C ARG A 265 14.94 -28.35 -24.83
N GLU A 266 14.51 -29.59 -24.69
CA GLU A 266 13.61 -30.23 -25.67
C GLU A 266 12.28 -29.48 -25.79
N ASN A 267 11.68 -29.07 -24.66
CA ASN A 267 10.44 -28.30 -24.67
C ASN A 267 10.63 -26.95 -25.39
N THR A 268 11.70 -26.21 -25.09
CA THR A 268 11.94 -24.90 -25.67
C THR A 268 12.31 -24.98 -27.15
N ASP A 269 13.05 -25.99 -27.57
CA ASP A 269 13.36 -26.22 -29.01
C ASP A 269 12.10 -26.65 -29.78
N ALA A 270 11.21 -27.47 -29.18
CA ALA A 270 9.92 -27.80 -29.78
C ALA A 270 9.01 -26.60 -29.93
N ALA A 271 8.98 -25.69 -28.92
CA ALA A 271 8.22 -24.44 -29.01
C ALA A 271 8.76 -23.52 -30.10
N ARG A 272 10.09 -23.36 -30.23
CA ARG A 272 10.68 -22.60 -31.35
C ARG A 272 10.31 -23.17 -32.70
N ALA A 273 10.39 -24.48 -32.86
CA ALA A 273 9.99 -25.15 -34.12
C ALA A 273 8.49 -24.91 -34.44
N ARG A 274 7.62 -25.03 -33.40
CA ARG A 274 6.17 -24.79 -33.53
C ARG A 274 5.84 -23.36 -33.97
N LEU A 275 6.57 -22.38 -33.40
CA LEU A 275 6.39 -20.95 -33.68
C LEU A 275 7.12 -20.50 -34.95
N GLY A 276 7.93 -21.37 -35.57
CA GLY A 276 8.76 -21.01 -36.73
C GLY A 276 9.88 -20.03 -36.39
N TRP A 277 10.28 -19.97 -35.11
CA TRP A 277 11.24 -18.98 -34.64
C TRP A 277 12.68 -19.35 -35.03
N GLN A 278 13.33 -18.41 -35.72
CA GLN A 278 14.71 -18.55 -36.15
C GLN A 278 15.61 -17.83 -35.18
N GLY A 279 16.55 -18.53 -34.59
CA GLY A 279 17.52 -17.99 -33.65
C GLY A 279 17.72 -18.81 -32.41
N GLY A 280 18.83 -18.57 -31.71
CA GLY A 280 19.18 -19.22 -30.44
C GLY A 280 18.46 -18.56 -29.24
N PRO A 281 18.81 -19.01 -28.00
CA PRO A 281 18.24 -18.45 -26.80
C PRO A 281 18.46 -16.92 -26.69
N PHE A 282 17.38 -16.24 -26.27
CA PHE A 282 17.35 -14.76 -26.13
C PHE A 282 17.61 -13.97 -27.42
N ALA A 283 17.58 -14.62 -28.59
CA ALA A 283 17.71 -13.94 -29.87
C ALA A 283 16.34 -13.51 -30.40
N VAL A 284 16.14 -12.20 -30.52
CA VAL A 284 14.97 -11.61 -31.18
C VAL A 284 15.42 -11.10 -32.55
N PRO A 285 14.75 -11.49 -33.67
CA PRO A 285 15.05 -10.93 -34.98
C PRO A 285 14.97 -9.42 -34.96
N GLN A 286 15.91 -8.77 -35.69
CA GLN A 286 16.10 -7.32 -35.62
C GLN A 286 14.86 -6.54 -36.07
N ASP A 287 14.17 -7.00 -37.09
CA ASP A 287 12.94 -6.40 -37.62
C ASP A 287 11.80 -6.42 -36.57
N ILE A 288 11.67 -7.52 -35.82
CA ILE A 288 10.70 -7.66 -34.71
C ILE A 288 11.10 -6.73 -33.54
N LEU A 289 12.37 -6.71 -33.19
CA LEU A 289 12.86 -5.83 -32.11
C LEU A 289 12.64 -4.36 -32.50
N ASP A 290 12.93 -3.98 -33.74
CA ASP A 290 12.71 -2.63 -34.26
C ASP A 290 11.20 -2.25 -34.24
N ALA A 291 10.32 -3.21 -34.54
CA ALA A 291 8.88 -3.00 -34.44
C ALA A 291 8.45 -2.71 -33.00
N TRP A 292 8.94 -3.46 -32.03
CA TRP A 292 8.73 -3.21 -30.60
C TRP A 292 9.31 -1.87 -30.15
N ARG A 293 10.51 -1.50 -30.60
CA ARG A 293 11.13 -0.21 -30.31
C ARG A 293 10.32 0.96 -30.90
N ARG A 294 9.74 0.80 -32.09
CA ARG A 294 8.82 1.79 -32.65
C ARG A 294 7.54 1.92 -31.80
N ALA A 295 6.99 0.80 -31.35
CA ALA A 295 5.85 0.83 -30.44
C ALA A 295 6.15 1.58 -29.12
N GLY A 296 7.34 1.35 -28.55
CA GLY A 296 7.78 2.07 -27.35
C GLY A 296 7.91 3.59 -27.53
N ARG A 297 8.23 4.04 -28.76
CA ARG A 297 8.33 5.46 -29.08
C ARG A 297 7.03 6.09 -29.58
N ARG A 298 5.94 5.33 -29.66
CA ARG A 298 4.68 5.79 -30.25
C ARG A 298 4.13 7.06 -29.60
N ALA A 299 4.30 7.21 -28.29
CA ALA A 299 3.80 8.36 -27.54
C ALA A 299 4.83 9.49 -27.35
N GLU A 300 6.00 9.46 -27.98
CA GLU A 300 7.03 10.51 -27.85
C GLU A 300 6.51 11.90 -28.23
N ALA A 301 5.73 11.99 -29.32
CA ALA A 301 5.14 13.27 -29.74
C ALA A 301 4.07 13.78 -28.76
N GLU A 302 3.26 12.88 -28.19
CA GLU A 302 2.26 13.22 -27.16
C GLU A 302 2.93 13.67 -25.87
N HIS A 303 4.02 12.99 -25.47
CA HIS A 303 4.83 13.36 -24.31
C HIS A 303 5.47 14.75 -24.50
N ALA A 304 6.07 15.03 -25.66
CA ALA A 304 6.64 16.33 -25.97
C ALA A 304 5.58 17.44 -25.94
N ALA A 305 4.41 17.21 -26.55
CA ALA A 305 3.30 18.16 -26.53
C ALA A 305 2.74 18.39 -25.11
N TRP A 306 2.69 17.34 -24.27
CA TRP A 306 2.33 17.46 -22.86
C TRP A 306 3.34 18.29 -22.09
N THR A 307 4.63 18.06 -22.29
CA THR A 307 5.72 18.84 -21.67
C THR A 307 5.63 20.32 -22.02
N GLU A 308 5.36 20.65 -23.30
CA GLU A 308 5.16 22.01 -23.75
C GLU A 308 3.92 22.67 -23.14
N ARG A 309 2.80 21.92 -23.05
CA ARG A 309 1.58 22.42 -22.36
C ARG A 309 1.87 22.75 -20.90
N VAL A 310 2.53 21.86 -20.17
CA VAL A 310 2.90 22.09 -18.75
C VAL A 310 3.83 23.32 -18.64
N ALA A 311 4.83 23.44 -19.53
CA ALA A 311 5.75 24.57 -19.53
C ALA A 311 5.05 25.92 -19.82
N SER A 312 3.96 25.90 -20.60
CA SER A 312 3.16 27.09 -20.95
C SER A 312 2.13 27.50 -19.89
N LEU A 313 1.93 26.71 -18.84
CA LEU A 313 1.01 27.05 -17.75
C LEU A 313 1.43 28.33 -17.01
N PRO A 314 0.48 29.08 -16.45
CA PRO A 314 0.77 30.13 -15.47
C PRO A 314 1.65 29.57 -14.33
N GLU A 315 2.53 30.43 -13.80
CA GLU A 315 3.56 29.98 -12.84
C GLU A 315 3.00 29.22 -11.64
N GLU A 316 1.91 29.68 -11.05
CA GLU A 316 1.26 29.01 -9.92
C GLU A 316 0.78 27.59 -10.28
N ARG A 317 0.15 27.42 -11.45
CA ARG A 317 -0.30 26.10 -11.91
C ARG A 317 0.87 25.19 -12.24
N ARG A 318 1.91 25.72 -12.88
CA ARG A 318 3.14 24.98 -13.18
C ARG A 318 3.84 24.51 -11.90
N ALA A 319 3.94 25.40 -10.90
CA ALA A 319 4.50 25.07 -9.60
C ALA A 319 3.68 23.99 -8.87
N LEU A 320 2.34 24.04 -8.97
CA LEU A 320 1.46 23.02 -8.44
C LEU A 320 1.72 21.65 -9.10
N VAL A 321 1.75 21.59 -10.44
CA VAL A 321 2.01 20.36 -11.18
C VAL A 321 3.37 19.78 -10.77
N ALA A 322 4.44 20.58 -10.76
CA ALA A 322 5.78 20.14 -10.37
C ALA A 322 5.79 19.62 -8.92
N ARG A 323 5.14 20.30 -7.99
CA ARG A 323 5.04 19.87 -6.59
C ARG A 323 4.34 18.52 -6.45
N LEU A 324 3.24 18.31 -7.18
CA LEU A 324 2.49 17.06 -7.16
C LEU A 324 3.28 15.91 -7.79
N GLN A 325 3.99 16.15 -8.89
CA GLN A 325 4.88 15.16 -9.53
C GLN A 325 6.00 14.72 -8.60
N GLU A 326 6.60 15.65 -7.87
CA GLU A 326 7.66 15.37 -6.88
C GLU A 326 7.11 14.78 -5.58
N GLY A 327 5.78 14.76 -5.42
CA GLY A 327 5.10 14.33 -4.20
C GLY A 327 5.45 15.20 -2.99
N ARG A 328 5.85 16.46 -3.20
CA ARG A 328 6.13 17.41 -2.12
C ARG A 328 4.84 18.00 -1.55
N LEU A 329 4.79 18.14 -0.24
CA LEU A 329 3.70 18.85 0.44
C LEU A 329 3.90 20.38 0.30
N PRO A 330 2.81 21.18 0.35
CA PRO A 330 2.90 22.64 0.25
C PRO A 330 3.70 23.22 1.41
N GLU A 331 4.32 24.39 1.18
CA GLU A 331 5.02 25.11 2.24
C GLU A 331 4.09 25.41 3.43
N GLY A 332 4.64 25.44 4.65
CA GLY A 332 3.89 25.77 5.85
C GLY A 332 3.09 24.62 6.49
N TRP A 333 3.01 23.44 5.86
CA TRP A 333 2.26 22.32 6.43
C TRP A 333 2.76 21.90 7.82
N ARG A 334 4.10 21.95 8.04
CA ARG A 334 4.69 21.63 9.35
C ARG A 334 4.32 22.67 10.41
N GLU A 335 4.38 23.94 10.06
CA GLU A 335 3.99 25.04 10.95
C GLU A 335 2.53 24.94 11.36
N SER A 336 1.67 24.50 10.44
CA SER A 336 0.25 24.24 10.73
C SER A 336 0.09 23.15 11.79
N LEU A 337 0.85 22.04 11.72
CA LEU A 337 0.84 20.97 12.73
C LEU A 337 1.44 21.43 14.06
N ARG A 338 2.55 22.17 14.03
CA ARG A 338 3.17 22.72 15.25
C ARG A 338 2.29 23.75 15.94
N ALA A 339 1.55 24.55 15.17
CA ALA A 339 0.53 25.44 15.73
C ALA A 339 -0.57 24.62 16.41
N TYR A 340 -1.05 23.55 15.74
CA TYR A 340 -2.02 22.66 16.36
C TYR A 340 -1.50 22.00 17.65
N ALA A 341 -0.24 21.54 17.68
CA ALA A 341 0.37 20.98 18.88
C ALA A 341 0.32 21.95 20.07
N ARG A 342 0.58 23.25 19.83
CA ARG A 342 0.46 24.30 20.87
C ARG A 342 -0.99 24.49 21.33
N GLU A 343 -1.95 24.46 20.42
CA GLU A 343 -3.38 24.56 20.73
C GLU A 343 -3.92 23.33 21.47
N ALA A 344 -3.38 22.15 21.17
CA ALA A 344 -3.76 20.88 21.80
C ALA A 344 -3.12 20.67 23.18
N ALA A 345 -2.04 21.38 23.48
CA ALA A 345 -1.36 21.29 24.77
C ALA A 345 -2.31 21.64 25.91
N GLY A 346 -2.38 20.76 26.92
CA GLY A 346 -3.27 20.93 28.07
C GLY A 346 -4.75 20.57 27.82
N ARG A 347 -5.13 20.22 26.58
CA ARG A 347 -6.50 19.80 26.25
C ARG A 347 -6.73 18.32 26.60
N SER A 348 -7.98 18.01 26.93
CA SER A 348 -8.49 16.63 27.02
C SER A 348 -9.57 16.42 25.97
N GLU A 349 -9.36 15.45 25.10
CA GLU A 349 -10.28 15.11 23.99
C GLU A 349 -10.22 13.62 23.69
N PHE A 350 -11.24 13.09 22.98
CA PHE A 350 -11.16 11.74 22.42
C PHE A 350 -9.95 11.60 21.50
N GLY A 351 -9.14 10.56 21.69
CA GLY A 351 -7.85 10.44 21.00
C GLY A 351 -7.98 10.54 19.48
N ILE A 352 -8.94 9.82 18.88
CA ILE A 352 -9.17 9.86 17.44
C ILE A 352 -9.66 11.24 16.94
N PHE A 353 -10.27 12.07 17.80
CA PHE A 353 -10.74 13.41 17.40
C PHE A 353 -9.58 14.39 17.22
N PHE A 354 -8.48 14.24 17.97
CA PHE A 354 -7.26 14.97 17.68
C PHE A 354 -6.79 14.73 16.25
N SER A 355 -6.79 13.45 15.81
CA SER A 355 -6.44 13.10 14.43
C SER A 355 -7.41 13.69 13.40
N GLY A 356 -8.71 13.62 13.66
CA GLY A 356 -9.72 14.24 12.79
C GLY A 356 -9.58 15.75 12.66
N GLU A 357 -9.22 16.47 13.74
CA GLU A 357 -8.93 17.92 13.72
C GLU A 357 -7.66 18.23 12.92
N ILE A 358 -6.65 17.38 13.03
CA ILE A 358 -5.42 17.51 12.25
C ILE A 358 -5.72 17.31 10.75
N VAL A 359 -6.51 16.29 10.38
CA VAL A 359 -6.90 16.06 8.98
C VAL A 359 -7.69 17.22 8.41
N GLU A 360 -8.63 17.80 9.18
CA GLU A 360 -9.36 19.01 8.78
C GLU A 360 -8.40 20.18 8.47
N ARG A 361 -7.43 20.41 9.36
CA ARG A 361 -6.45 21.48 9.21
C ARG A 361 -5.53 21.22 8.00
N LEU A 362 -5.06 20.00 7.82
CA LEU A 362 -4.24 19.59 6.68
C LEU A 362 -5.02 19.72 5.37
N ALA A 363 -6.29 19.34 5.35
CA ALA A 363 -7.14 19.44 4.17
C ALA A 363 -7.37 20.87 3.71
N ALA A 364 -7.33 21.85 4.61
CA ALA A 364 -7.40 23.28 4.25
C ALA A 364 -6.13 23.74 3.52
N ALA A 365 -4.97 23.15 3.81
CA ALA A 365 -3.68 23.55 3.25
C ALA A 365 -3.24 22.67 2.07
N ILE A 366 -3.70 21.40 1.99
CA ILE A 366 -3.27 20.38 1.04
C ILE A 366 -4.46 19.98 0.15
N PRO A 367 -4.62 20.58 -1.04
CA PRO A 367 -5.76 20.29 -1.92
C PRO A 367 -5.80 18.83 -2.40
N GLU A 368 -4.65 18.17 -2.55
CA GLU A 368 -4.53 16.77 -2.95
C GLU A 368 -4.75 15.76 -1.81
N LEU A 369 -5.08 16.20 -0.60
CA LEU A 369 -5.43 15.30 0.49
C LEU A 369 -6.81 14.69 0.26
N LEU A 370 -6.86 13.36 0.25
CA LEU A 370 -8.08 12.54 0.19
C LEU A 370 -8.20 11.75 1.49
N SER A 371 -9.36 11.72 2.10
CA SER A 371 -9.63 10.91 3.30
C SER A 371 -10.75 9.93 3.04
N GLY A 372 -10.86 8.86 3.82
CA GLY A 372 -11.95 7.92 3.69
C GLY A 372 -12.01 6.88 4.80
N ALA A 373 -13.16 6.25 4.94
CA ALA A 373 -13.38 5.20 5.94
C ALA A 373 -14.34 4.12 5.42
N PRO A 374 -14.23 2.87 5.94
CA PRO A 374 -15.14 1.79 5.63
C PRO A 374 -16.35 1.84 6.58
N ASP A 375 -17.30 2.74 6.31
CA ASP A 375 -18.52 2.95 7.10
C ASP A 375 -18.30 3.40 8.57
N LEU A 376 -17.20 4.13 8.84
CA LEU A 376 -16.82 4.55 10.21
C LEU A 376 -16.70 6.08 10.36
N GLU A 377 -17.31 6.87 9.48
CA GLU A 377 -17.21 8.35 9.51
C GLU A 377 -17.66 8.93 10.85
N ALA A 378 -18.80 8.51 11.35
CA ALA A 378 -19.37 9.02 12.61
C ALA A 378 -18.46 8.76 13.82
N ALA A 379 -17.75 7.63 13.83
CA ALA A 379 -16.88 7.23 14.93
C ALA A 379 -15.48 7.86 14.86
N THR A 380 -14.97 8.10 13.66
CA THR A 380 -13.59 8.54 13.44
C THR A 380 -13.45 10.04 13.20
N LYS A 381 -14.50 10.71 12.73
CA LYS A 381 -14.54 12.17 12.46
C LYS A 381 -13.47 12.66 11.46
N HIS A 382 -13.15 11.83 10.46
CA HIS A 382 -12.16 12.19 9.42
C HIS A 382 -12.78 12.77 8.15
N LYS A 383 -14.10 12.87 8.07
CA LYS A 383 -14.81 13.58 6.98
C LYS A 383 -14.91 15.08 7.23
N ARG A 384 -15.39 15.46 8.42
CA ARG A 384 -15.62 16.85 8.82
C ARG A 384 -16.21 17.71 7.69
N SER A 385 -15.48 18.73 7.19
CA SER A 385 -15.92 19.60 6.08
C SER A 385 -15.70 18.98 4.69
N LEU A 386 -15.04 17.82 4.58
CA LEU A 386 -14.76 17.20 3.28
C LEU A 386 -16.05 16.72 2.63
N VAL A 387 -16.20 17.03 1.35
CA VAL A 387 -17.32 16.58 0.52
C VAL A 387 -17.01 15.20 -0.06
N ALA A 388 -18.02 14.35 -0.23
CA ALA A 388 -17.85 13.02 -0.76
C ALA A 388 -17.36 13.03 -2.22
N PHE A 389 -16.37 12.18 -2.54
CA PHE A 389 -16.00 11.81 -3.89
C PHE A 389 -17.04 10.82 -4.42
N THR A 390 -17.65 11.13 -5.55
CA THR A 390 -18.67 10.29 -6.19
C THR A 390 -18.50 10.27 -7.71
N ALA A 391 -19.29 9.47 -8.40
CA ALA A 391 -19.35 9.47 -9.85
C ALA A 391 -19.71 10.84 -10.44
N GLU A 392 -20.51 11.62 -9.73
CA GLU A 392 -21.02 12.94 -10.12
C GLU A 392 -20.17 14.10 -9.57
N ASN A 393 -19.32 13.82 -8.57
CA ASN A 393 -18.46 14.83 -7.94
C ASN A 393 -17.02 14.32 -7.79
N ARG A 394 -16.22 14.52 -8.82
CA ARG A 394 -14.81 14.16 -8.84
C ARG A 394 -13.91 15.07 -7.99
N GLY A 395 -14.41 16.26 -7.64
CA GLY A 395 -13.73 17.18 -6.72
C GLY A 395 -13.94 16.88 -5.24
N GLY A 396 -14.76 15.89 -4.91
CA GLY A 396 -14.92 15.43 -3.53
C GLY A 396 -13.62 14.83 -2.99
N ARG A 397 -13.38 15.00 -1.69
CA ARG A 397 -12.14 14.57 -1.02
C ARG A 397 -12.36 13.59 0.11
N TYR A 398 -13.57 13.08 0.25
CA TYR A 398 -13.90 12.01 1.19
C TYR A 398 -14.48 10.81 0.45
N ILE A 399 -13.84 9.66 0.61
CA ILE A 399 -14.22 8.41 -0.05
C ILE A 399 -15.01 7.55 0.94
N HIS A 400 -16.26 7.24 0.61
CA HIS A 400 -17.05 6.26 1.32
C HIS A 400 -16.72 4.86 0.77
N TYR A 401 -15.79 4.16 1.42
CA TYR A 401 -15.40 2.82 0.98
C TYR A 401 -16.50 1.77 1.24
N GLY A 402 -17.46 2.03 2.14
CA GLY A 402 -18.35 1.00 2.69
C GLY A 402 -17.54 0.00 3.52
N VAL A 403 -18.13 -1.09 3.95
CA VAL A 403 -17.42 -2.10 4.77
C VAL A 403 -16.47 -2.90 3.88
N ARG A 404 -15.31 -2.31 3.54
CA ARG A 404 -14.30 -2.82 2.61
C ARG A 404 -12.90 -2.35 3.01
N GLU A 405 -12.43 -2.80 4.15
CA GLU A 405 -11.10 -2.42 4.68
C GLU A 405 -9.98 -2.84 3.75
N HIS A 406 -10.03 -4.06 3.22
CA HIS A 406 -8.98 -4.59 2.35
C HIS A 406 -8.87 -3.79 1.05
N ALA A 407 -9.99 -3.51 0.39
CA ALA A 407 -9.99 -2.64 -0.80
C ALA A 407 -9.51 -1.23 -0.46
N MET A 408 -9.95 -0.64 0.67
CA MET A 408 -9.49 0.66 1.12
C MET A 408 -7.98 0.70 1.18
N GLY A 409 -7.37 -0.15 1.99
CA GLY A 409 -5.92 -0.15 2.18
C GLY A 409 -5.14 -0.42 0.89
N ALA A 410 -5.60 -1.36 0.06
CA ALA A 410 -4.94 -1.65 -1.21
C ALA A 410 -5.09 -0.49 -2.23
N MET A 411 -6.24 0.18 -2.27
CA MET A 411 -6.43 1.38 -3.10
C MET A 411 -5.58 2.55 -2.61
N LEU A 412 -5.37 2.72 -1.28
CA LEU A 412 -4.43 3.71 -0.76
C LEU A 412 -3.03 3.50 -1.34
N ASN A 413 -2.54 2.25 -1.34
CA ASN A 413 -1.24 1.92 -1.96
C ASN A 413 -1.20 2.27 -3.44
N GLY A 414 -2.27 1.98 -4.18
CA GLY A 414 -2.39 2.34 -5.58
C GLY A 414 -2.35 3.85 -5.82
N MET A 415 -3.09 4.62 -5.01
CA MET A 415 -3.08 6.08 -5.08
C MET A 415 -1.70 6.68 -4.77
N VAL A 416 -1.03 6.16 -3.73
CA VAL A 416 0.33 6.60 -3.36
C VAL A 416 1.34 6.24 -4.45
N ALA A 417 1.24 5.05 -5.03
CA ALA A 417 2.12 4.62 -6.12
C ALA A 417 1.89 5.41 -7.41
N HIS A 418 0.66 5.82 -7.69
CA HIS A 418 0.31 6.73 -8.79
C HIS A 418 1.00 8.08 -8.62
N GLY A 419 1.02 8.61 -7.40
CA GLY A 419 1.53 9.94 -7.08
C GLY A 419 0.49 11.06 -7.29
N GLY A 420 0.84 12.27 -6.86
CA GLY A 420 0.02 13.47 -7.00
C GLY A 420 -1.14 13.61 -6.00
N VAL A 421 -1.43 12.59 -5.19
CA VAL A 421 -2.44 12.62 -4.13
C VAL A 421 -1.87 12.18 -2.80
N LEU A 422 -2.46 12.64 -1.71
CA LEU A 422 -2.17 12.23 -0.33
C LEU A 422 -3.40 11.52 0.25
N PRO A 423 -3.52 10.19 0.06
CA PRO A 423 -4.65 9.44 0.57
C PRO A 423 -4.46 9.02 2.03
N ILE A 424 -5.55 9.08 2.81
CA ILE A 424 -5.62 8.67 4.21
C ILE A 424 -6.82 7.75 4.38
N GLY A 425 -6.59 6.53 4.86
CA GLY A 425 -7.64 5.59 5.23
C GLY A 425 -7.72 5.44 6.74
N VAL A 426 -8.94 5.43 7.28
CA VAL A 426 -9.16 5.29 8.72
C VAL A 426 -10.16 4.19 9.03
N THR A 427 -9.77 3.26 9.94
CA THR A 427 -10.65 2.21 10.45
C THR A 427 -10.37 1.93 11.94
N TYR A 428 -10.96 0.87 12.52
CA TYR A 428 -10.60 0.41 13.86
C TYR A 428 -9.36 -0.47 13.82
N LEU A 429 -8.55 -0.42 14.88
CA LEU A 429 -7.28 -1.16 14.91
C LEU A 429 -7.47 -2.68 14.75
N VAL A 430 -8.52 -3.26 15.30
CA VAL A 430 -8.79 -4.70 15.14
C VAL A 430 -9.02 -5.09 13.67
N PHE A 431 -9.53 -4.17 12.84
CA PHE A 431 -9.77 -4.42 11.42
C PHE A 431 -8.51 -4.29 10.55
N ALA A 432 -7.37 -3.94 11.15
CA ALA A 432 -6.07 -4.04 10.48
C ALA A 432 -5.80 -5.45 9.94
N ASP A 433 -6.35 -6.50 10.56
CA ASP A 433 -6.19 -7.87 10.07
C ASP A 433 -6.85 -8.11 8.71
N TYR A 434 -7.92 -7.39 8.38
CA TYR A 434 -8.49 -7.42 7.02
C TYR A 434 -7.56 -6.75 5.98
N GLU A 435 -6.75 -5.79 6.38
CA GLU A 435 -5.83 -5.05 5.52
C GLU A 435 -4.39 -5.60 5.51
N ARG A 436 -4.11 -6.65 6.26
CA ARG A 436 -2.75 -7.14 6.54
C ARG A 436 -1.84 -7.31 5.31
N PRO A 437 -2.30 -7.91 4.20
CA PRO A 437 -1.48 -8.01 2.98
C PRO A 437 -1.05 -6.64 2.45
N THR A 438 -1.92 -5.65 2.57
CA THR A 438 -1.72 -4.27 2.10
C THR A 438 -0.57 -3.57 2.84
N PHE A 439 -0.49 -3.72 4.17
CA PHE A 439 0.60 -3.14 4.97
C PHE A 439 1.95 -3.72 4.59
N ARG A 440 2.00 -5.05 4.44
CA ARG A 440 3.20 -5.75 4.00
C ARG A 440 3.68 -5.22 2.64
N LEU A 441 2.78 -5.08 1.66
CA LEU A 441 3.12 -4.60 0.33
C LEU A 441 3.51 -3.11 0.35
N ALA A 442 2.84 -2.26 1.12
CA ALA A 442 3.25 -0.87 1.30
C ALA A 442 4.69 -0.77 1.82
N ALA A 443 5.03 -1.58 2.83
CA ALA A 443 6.36 -1.63 3.42
C ALA A 443 7.43 -2.16 2.44
N MET A 444 7.12 -3.21 1.68
CA MET A 444 7.99 -3.77 0.65
C MET A 444 8.26 -2.77 -0.49
N MET A 445 7.24 -2.07 -0.94
CA MET A 445 7.34 -1.05 -1.99
C MET A 445 7.95 0.28 -1.53
N GLY A 446 8.17 0.45 -0.22
CA GLY A 446 8.62 1.72 0.34
C GLY A 446 7.61 2.87 0.16
N LEU A 447 6.32 2.58 0.07
CA LEU A 447 5.28 3.59 -0.13
C LEU A 447 5.00 4.38 1.14
N PRO A 448 4.99 5.72 1.10
CA PRO A 448 4.67 6.56 2.24
C PRO A 448 3.16 6.61 2.51
N THR A 449 2.52 5.46 2.59
CA THR A 449 1.09 5.33 2.87
C THR A 449 0.81 5.60 4.35
N VAL A 450 -0.20 6.42 4.64
CA VAL A 450 -0.63 6.73 6.01
C VAL A 450 -1.92 5.97 6.32
N PHE A 451 -1.82 5.02 7.25
CA PHE A 451 -2.95 4.25 7.79
C PHE A 451 -3.30 4.80 9.16
N VAL A 452 -4.56 5.13 9.39
CA VAL A 452 -5.03 5.66 10.68
C VAL A 452 -5.96 4.66 11.34
N PHE A 453 -5.73 4.38 12.59
CA PHE A 453 -6.53 3.45 13.37
C PHE A 453 -7.10 4.12 14.61
N SER A 454 -8.36 3.82 14.86
CA SER A 454 -9.07 4.17 16.08
C SER A 454 -9.29 2.92 16.94
N HIS A 455 -9.75 3.07 18.18
CA HIS A 455 -10.14 1.94 19.03
C HIS A 455 -8.96 1.00 19.33
N ASP A 456 -7.92 1.58 19.95
CA ASP A 456 -6.56 1.04 20.08
C ASP A 456 -6.39 -0.10 21.09
N SER A 457 -7.36 -0.35 21.99
CA SER A 457 -7.18 -1.26 23.13
C SER A 457 -8.50 -1.74 23.75
N ILE A 458 -8.41 -2.45 24.88
CA ILE A 458 -9.58 -2.80 25.71
C ILE A 458 -10.36 -1.58 26.18
N GLY A 459 -9.78 -0.37 26.09
CA GLY A 459 -10.44 0.89 26.39
C GLY A 459 -11.66 1.20 25.50
N ILE A 460 -11.89 0.47 24.44
CA ILE A 460 -13.15 0.52 23.67
C ILE A 460 -14.37 0.11 24.53
N GLY A 461 -14.15 -0.67 25.58
CA GLY A 461 -15.14 -0.96 26.57
C GLY A 461 -16.19 -1.98 26.14
N ARG A 462 -17.46 -1.58 26.10
CA ARG A 462 -18.64 -2.48 25.99
C ARG A 462 -18.77 -3.22 24.65
N ASN A 463 -18.02 -2.85 23.62
CA ASN A 463 -18.02 -3.55 22.33
C ASN A 463 -17.48 -4.98 22.44
N GLY A 464 -16.64 -5.24 23.45
CA GLY A 464 -16.16 -6.57 23.77
C GLY A 464 -15.01 -7.09 22.91
N PRO A 465 -14.62 -8.37 23.07
CA PRO A 465 -13.38 -8.94 22.57
C PRO A 465 -13.18 -8.81 21.06
N THR A 466 -14.23 -8.94 20.27
CA THR A 466 -14.15 -8.86 18.80
C THR A 466 -13.70 -7.48 18.28
N HIS A 467 -13.72 -6.46 19.13
CA HIS A 467 -13.35 -5.09 18.80
C HIS A 467 -12.15 -4.60 19.63
N GLN A 468 -11.67 -5.39 20.56
CA GLN A 468 -10.56 -5.06 21.47
C GLN A 468 -9.25 -5.65 20.93
N PRO A 469 -8.41 -4.89 20.23
CA PRO A 469 -7.13 -5.37 19.74
C PRO A 469 -6.18 -5.59 20.92
N VAL A 470 -5.62 -6.77 21.01
CA VAL A 470 -4.68 -7.17 22.06
C VAL A 470 -3.31 -7.48 21.46
N GLU A 471 -3.31 -8.22 20.34
CA GLU A 471 -2.12 -8.70 19.62
C GLU A 471 -1.74 -7.82 18.41
N ILE A 472 -2.65 -6.97 17.93
CA ILE A 472 -2.49 -6.26 16.66
C ILE A 472 -1.30 -5.29 16.68
N LEU A 473 -1.06 -4.57 17.79
CA LEU A 473 0.12 -3.69 17.92
C LEU A 473 1.42 -4.45 17.71
N ALA A 474 1.60 -5.59 18.37
CA ALA A 474 2.78 -6.42 18.21
C ALA A 474 2.92 -6.93 16.77
N SER A 475 1.81 -7.30 16.15
CA SER A 475 1.78 -7.78 14.78
C SER A 475 2.15 -6.71 13.75
N LEU A 476 1.76 -5.45 13.94
CA LEU A 476 2.15 -4.33 13.08
C LEU A 476 3.63 -3.98 13.26
N ARG A 477 4.12 -3.92 14.51
CA ARG A 477 5.53 -3.70 14.85
C ARG A 477 6.47 -4.79 14.32
N ALA A 478 5.93 -5.98 13.98
CA ALA A 478 6.70 -7.06 13.36
C ALA A 478 6.93 -6.88 11.86
N ILE A 479 6.25 -5.95 11.19
CA ILE A 479 6.40 -5.71 9.75
C ILE A 479 7.66 -4.85 9.52
N PRO A 480 8.67 -5.35 8.78
CA PRO A 480 9.83 -4.54 8.43
C PRO A 480 9.44 -3.26 7.69
N ASN A 481 10.17 -2.17 7.93
CA ASN A 481 9.94 -0.87 7.30
C ASN A 481 8.54 -0.27 7.56
N MET A 482 7.88 -0.63 8.67
CA MET A 482 6.64 -0.01 9.13
C MET A 482 6.94 0.88 10.34
N HIS A 483 6.41 2.12 10.39
CA HIS A 483 6.41 2.90 11.62
C HIS A 483 5.03 2.83 12.30
N VAL A 484 5.03 2.52 13.58
CA VAL A 484 3.80 2.37 14.38
C VAL A 484 3.78 3.42 15.48
N PHE A 485 2.95 4.44 15.31
CA PHE A 485 2.80 5.54 16.27
C PHE A 485 1.57 5.31 17.15
N ARG A 486 1.73 5.45 18.45
CA ARG A 486 0.65 5.40 19.44
C ARG A 486 0.76 6.58 20.39
N PRO A 487 0.27 7.78 20.02
CA PRO A 487 0.42 9.01 20.79
C PRO A 487 -0.41 9.03 22.07
N ALA A 488 0.11 9.67 23.12
CA ALA A 488 -0.47 9.74 24.45
C ALA A 488 -1.33 11.00 24.69
N ASP A 489 -1.20 12.04 23.88
CA ASP A 489 -1.99 13.27 23.94
C ASP A 489 -2.08 13.98 22.59
N GLY A 490 -2.73 15.14 22.54
CA GLY A 490 -2.87 15.93 21.33
C GLY A 490 -1.55 16.51 20.80
N VAL A 491 -0.54 16.69 21.64
CA VAL A 491 0.78 17.15 21.21
C VAL A 491 1.53 16.03 20.50
N GLU A 492 1.60 14.84 21.11
CA GLU A 492 2.17 13.67 20.43
C GLU A 492 1.39 13.28 19.16
N ALA A 493 0.06 13.50 19.13
CA ALA A 493 -0.74 13.29 17.92
C ALA A 493 -0.25 14.15 16.77
N ALA A 494 -0.04 15.45 16.98
CA ALA A 494 0.49 16.35 15.96
C ALA A 494 1.92 16.01 15.54
N GLU A 495 2.76 15.61 16.49
CA GLU A 495 4.13 15.16 16.26
C GLU A 495 4.18 13.88 15.42
N ALA A 496 3.33 12.90 15.72
CA ALA A 496 3.21 11.66 14.95
C ALA A 496 2.75 11.91 13.52
N TRP A 497 1.77 12.79 13.32
CA TRP A 497 1.33 13.21 11.98
C TRP A 497 2.47 13.92 11.22
N GLU A 498 3.24 14.81 11.87
CA GLU A 498 4.39 15.46 11.22
C GLU A 498 5.40 14.42 10.72
N LEU A 499 5.71 13.41 11.55
CA LEU A 499 6.67 12.37 11.21
C LEU A 499 6.16 11.44 10.11
N ALA A 500 4.88 11.02 10.17
CA ALA A 500 4.27 10.19 9.16
C ALA A 500 4.25 10.86 7.78
N LEU A 501 3.90 12.15 7.71
CA LEU A 501 3.87 12.92 6.47
C LEU A 501 5.27 13.27 5.94
N ALA A 502 6.25 13.40 6.82
CA ALA A 502 7.65 13.64 6.42
C ALA A 502 8.33 12.39 5.86
N ARG A 503 7.87 11.20 6.26
CA ARG A 503 8.44 9.93 5.82
C ARG A 503 8.15 9.65 4.36
N ARG A 504 9.20 9.29 3.58
CA ARG A 504 9.10 9.03 2.13
C ARG A 504 9.47 7.59 1.74
N THR A 505 9.93 6.78 2.68
CA THR A 505 10.58 5.48 2.41
C THR A 505 9.80 4.27 2.92
N GLY A 506 8.60 4.49 3.46
CA GLY A 506 7.75 3.42 3.98
C GLY A 506 6.47 3.92 4.64
N PRO A 507 5.52 3.04 4.92
CA PRO A 507 4.24 3.38 5.51
C PRO A 507 4.33 3.73 6.99
N SER A 508 3.31 4.44 7.47
CA SER A 508 3.11 4.77 8.87
C SER A 508 1.70 4.39 9.32
N CYS A 509 1.60 3.74 10.48
CA CYS A 509 0.35 3.49 11.19
C CYS A 509 0.22 4.49 12.33
N LEU A 510 -0.86 5.28 12.36
CA LEU A 510 -1.18 6.23 13.42
C LEU A 510 -2.35 5.67 14.23
N ILE A 511 -2.13 5.34 15.50
CA ILE A 511 -3.07 4.58 16.33
C ILE A 511 -3.56 5.44 17.48
N PHE A 512 -4.87 5.64 17.54
CA PHE A 512 -5.55 6.51 18.49
C PHE A 512 -6.59 5.77 19.32
N PRO A 513 -6.73 6.06 20.61
CA PRO A 513 -7.80 5.51 21.41
C PRO A 513 -9.16 6.13 21.05
N ARG A 514 -10.24 5.37 21.33
CA ARG A 514 -11.60 5.90 21.39
C ARG A 514 -11.83 6.77 22.62
N GLN A 515 -11.22 6.40 23.75
CA GLN A 515 -11.38 7.12 25.01
C GLN A 515 -10.70 8.49 24.96
N LYS A 516 -11.03 9.33 25.96
CA LYS A 516 -10.40 10.63 26.12
C LYS A 516 -8.96 10.45 26.59
N LEU A 517 -8.05 11.15 25.90
CA LEU A 517 -6.70 11.40 26.34
C LEU A 517 -6.69 12.68 27.18
N GLY A 518 -6.14 12.60 28.39
CA GLY A 518 -5.76 13.77 29.14
C GLY A 518 -4.41 14.32 28.67
N PRO A 519 -4.06 15.57 29.00
CA PRO A 519 -2.75 16.10 28.67
C PRO A 519 -1.66 15.41 29.48
N VAL A 520 -0.66 14.86 28.82
CA VAL A 520 0.55 14.35 29.47
C VAL A 520 1.67 15.39 29.40
N ARG A 521 1.60 16.32 28.46
CA ARG A 521 2.46 17.51 28.36
C ARG A 521 1.63 18.79 28.48
N ALA A 522 2.04 19.65 29.41
CA ALA A 522 1.37 20.93 29.64
C ALA A 522 1.69 22.00 28.57
N SER A 523 2.77 21.80 27.82
CA SER A 523 3.20 22.70 26.75
C SER A 523 3.87 21.89 25.63
N ALA A 524 3.68 22.32 24.37
CA ALA A 524 4.53 21.90 23.27
C ALA A 524 5.81 22.74 23.31
N THR A 525 6.97 22.09 23.28
CA THR A 525 8.25 22.79 23.15
C THR A 525 8.33 23.45 21.77
N ALA A 526 8.57 24.74 21.73
CA ALA A 526 8.60 25.49 20.48
C ALA A 526 9.72 24.95 19.57
N GLY A 527 9.34 24.38 18.43
CA GLY A 527 10.25 23.94 17.38
C GLY A 527 10.86 22.55 17.57
N GLU A 528 10.57 21.82 18.66
CA GLU A 528 11.07 20.47 18.89
C GLU A 528 9.94 19.43 18.83
N ASN A 529 10.13 18.39 18.01
CA ASN A 529 9.26 17.22 17.94
C ASN A 529 9.92 16.10 18.76
N LEU A 530 9.47 15.91 20.02
CA LEU A 530 10.05 14.92 20.93
C LEU A 530 9.78 13.48 20.45
N SER A 531 8.66 13.25 19.78
CA SER A 531 8.32 11.95 19.20
C SER A 531 9.28 11.53 18.06
N ALA A 532 10.05 12.45 17.49
CA ALA A 532 11.04 12.16 16.45
C ALA A 532 12.16 11.22 16.90
N ARG A 533 12.38 11.11 18.20
CA ARG A 533 13.31 10.16 18.79
C ARG A 533 12.69 8.78 19.09
N GLY A 534 11.39 8.63 18.85
CA GLY A 534 10.64 7.39 19.09
C GLY A 534 10.30 7.10 20.54
N ALA A 535 11.18 7.47 21.47
CA ALA A 535 10.95 7.47 22.91
C ALA A 535 11.74 8.61 23.57
N TYR A 536 11.19 9.17 24.65
CA TYR A 536 11.81 10.26 25.39
C TYR A 536 11.39 10.24 26.87
N VAL A 537 12.22 10.83 27.74
CA VAL A 537 11.89 10.98 29.14
C VAL A 537 10.82 12.07 29.26
N LEU A 538 9.58 11.65 29.54
CA LEU A 538 8.46 12.57 29.75
C LEU A 538 8.49 13.24 31.12
N ALA A 539 8.86 12.47 32.17
CA ALA A 539 8.99 12.96 33.52
C ALA A 539 10.20 12.30 34.20
N GLU A 540 11.18 13.09 34.61
CA GLU A 540 12.35 12.59 35.30
C GLU A 540 12.06 12.33 36.79
N ALA A 541 12.91 11.53 37.44
CA ALA A 541 12.88 11.31 38.86
C ALA A 541 13.13 12.61 39.65
N SER A 542 12.34 12.87 40.66
CA SER A 542 12.41 14.10 41.47
C SER A 542 13.09 13.91 42.83
N GLY A 543 13.14 12.70 43.36
CA GLY A 543 13.62 12.36 44.70
C GLY A 543 15.07 11.89 44.78
N GLY A 544 15.92 12.15 43.79
CA GLY A 544 17.32 11.72 43.75
C GLY A 544 17.68 10.93 42.48
N ALA A 545 18.74 10.11 42.54
CA ALA A 545 19.13 9.26 41.42
C ALA A 545 18.01 8.29 41.04
N ARG A 546 17.70 8.19 39.77
CA ARG A 546 16.65 7.31 39.23
C ARG A 546 16.85 5.86 39.65
N ARG A 547 15.85 5.28 40.33
CA ARG A 547 15.81 3.86 40.75
C ARG A 547 14.87 3.03 39.91
N ALA A 548 13.81 3.65 39.35
CA ALA A 548 12.86 2.98 38.49
C ALA A 548 12.59 3.80 37.22
N THR A 549 12.39 3.11 36.12
CA THR A 549 11.99 3.66 34.83
C THR A 549 10.69 2.98 34.35
N LEU A 550 9.62 3.76 34.24
CA LEU A 550 8.34 3.30 33.73
C LEU A 550 8.27 3.60 32.24
N LEU A 551 7.98 2.59 31.42
CA LEU A 551 7.86 2.70 29.96
C LEU A 551 6.39 2.55 29.57
N ALA A 552 5.87 3.47 28.76
CA ALA A 552 4.47 3.39 28.30
C ALA A 552 4.29 4.04 26.93
N THR A 553 3.18 3.75 26.30
CA THR A 553 2.77 4.35 25.03
C THR A 553 1.26 4.60 25.05
N GLY A 554 0.80 5.58 24.29
CA GLY A 554 -0.62 5.88 24.15
C GLY A 554 -1.31 6.15 25.49
N THR A 555 -2.49 5.59 25.68
CA THR A 555 -3.35 5.77 26.86
C THR A 555 -2.66 5.40 28.17
N GLU A 556 -1.77 4.39 28.15
CA GLU A 556 -1.13 3.87 29.36
C GLU A 556 -0.03 4.79 29.92
N VAL A 557 0.38 5.82 29.18
CA VAL A 557 1.30 6.87 29.70
C VAL A 557 0.68 7.56 30.92
N ALA A 558 -0.63 7.80 30.95
CA ALA A 558 -1.32 8.36 32.11
C ALA A 558 -1.27 7.41 33.32
N ILE A 559 -1.35 6.10 33.11
CA ILE A 559 -1.21 5.09 34.17
C ILE A 559 0.23 5.12 34.75
N ALA A 560 1.22 5.21 33.87
CA ALA A 560 2.63 5.31 34.29
C ALA A 560 2.91 6.60 35.11
N LEU A 561 2.35 7.74 34.71
CA LEU A 561 2.46 9.00 35.46
C LEU A 561 1.80 8.91 36.85
N ALA A 562 0.62 8.29 36.93
CA ALA A 562 -0.07 8.05 38.20
C ALA A 562 0.72 7.08 39.11
N ALA A 563 1.33 6.04 38.54
CA ALA A 563 2.20 5.13 39.29
C ALA A 563 3.48 5.84 39.77
N ARG A 564 4.10 6.68 38.93
CA ARG A 564 5.25 7.51 39.29
C ARG A 564 4.93 8.39 40.52
N ALA A 565 3.81 9.09 40.49
CA ALA A 565 3.43 9.98 41.63
C ALA A 565 3.37 9.22 42.95
N ARG A 566 2.86 7.98 42.94
CA ARG A 566 2.81 7.12 44.15
C ARG A 566 4.18 6.60 44.59
N LEU A 567 5.04 6.24 43.63
CA LEU A 567 6.40 5.77 43.90
C LEU A 567 7.27 6.90 44.47
N GLU A 568 7.22 8.08 43.89
CA GLU A 568 7.91 9.29 44.39
C GLU A 568 7.44 9.66 45.80
N ALA A 569 6.14 9.64 46.09
CA ALA A 569 5.59 9.88 47.42
C ALA A 569 6.07 8.83 48.46
N ALA A 570 6.43 7.63 47.98
CA ALA A 570 6.99 6.55 48.79
C ALA A 570 8.54 6.54 48.82
N GLY A 571 9.21 7.58 48.33
CA GLY A 571 10.67 7.72 48.33
C GLY A 571 11.38 6.88 47.24
N VAL A 572 10.69 6.41 46.22
CA VAL A 572 11.28 5.71 45.09
C VAL A 572 11.41 6.67 43.90
N ALA A 573 12.62 7.15 43.67
CA ALA A 573 12.94 8.06 42.56
C ALA A 573 12.66 7.39 41.21
N THR A 574 11.62 7.86 40.51
CA THR A 574 11.02 7.18 39.36
C THR A 574 10.85 8.11 38.16
N ALA A 575 11.30 7.68 36.98
CA ALA A 575 11.04 8.38 35.73
C ALA A 575 9.94 7.70 34.93
N VAL A 576 9.29 8.48 34.06
CA VAL A 576 8.36 7.99 33.00
C VAL A 576 8.94 8.32 31.66
N VAL A 577 8.96 7.33 30.79
CA VAL A 577 9.32 7.42 29.37
C VAL A 577 8.06 7.21 28.54
N SER A 578 7.73 8.16 27.67
CA SER A 578 6.76 7.96 26.58
C SER A 578 7.49 7.35 25.39
N MET A 579 6.90 6.30 24.81
CA MET A 579 7.44 5.55 23.66
C MET A 579 6.46 5.58 22.47
N PRO A 580 6.20 6.73 21.86
CA PRO A 580 5.19 6.84 20.81
C PRO A 580 5.51 6.02 19.54
N CYS A 581 6.79 5.70 19.25
CA CYS A 581 7.18 4.90 18.07
C CYS A 581 8.46 4.10 18.35
N TRP A 582 8.35 2.78 18.41
CA TRP A 582 9.49 1.92 18.72
C TRP A 582 10.55 1.93 17.63
N GLU A 583 10.13 1.94 16.36
CA GLU A 583 11.03 1.88 15.21
C GLU A 583 11.99 3.08 15.19
N LEU A 584 11.48 4.28 15.43
CA LEU A 584 12.31 5.49 15.54
C LEU A 584 13.24 5.46 16.75
N PHE A 585 12.84 4.80 17.83
CA PHE A 585 13.71 4.64 19.00
C PHE A 585 14.86 3.66 18.72
N GLU A 586 14.60 2.58 17.98
CA GLU A 586 15.64 1.64 17.57
C GLU A 586 16.67 2.26 16.60
N GLU A 587 16.28 3.28 15.84
CA GLU A 587 17.19 4.04 14.97
C GLU A 587 18.15 4.97 15.74
N GLN A 588 17.89 5.21 17.05
CA GLN A 588 18.77 6.06 17.86
C GLN A 588 20.06 5.34 18.23
N ASP A 589 21.12 6.12 18.49
CA ASP A 589 22.37 5.57 18.99
C ASP A 589 22.21 4.93 20.38
N GLU A 590 23.15 4.06 20.73
CA GLU A 590 23.12 3.33 21.99
C GLU A 590 23.21 4.28 23.21
N ALA A 591 23.95 5.38 23.08
CA ALA A 591 24.09 6.34 24.17
C ALA A 591 22.76 7.02 24.50
N TYR A 592 21.99 7.41 23.48
CA TYR A 592 20.64 7.95 23.68
C TYR A 592 19.69 6.92 24.26
N ARG A 593 19.66 5.71 23.70
CA ARG A 593 18.78 4.64 24.20
C ARG A 593 19.07 4.31 25.65
N ASN A 594 20.35 4.22 26.02
CA ASN A 594 20.76 3.98 27.41
C ASN A 594 20.43 5.15 28.31
N ALA A 595 20.56 6.39 27.85
CA ALA A 595 20.19 7.58 28.64
C ALA A 595 18.67 7.62 28.93
N VAL A 596 17.84 7.19 27.99
CA VAL A 596 16.39 7.13 28.14
C VAL A 596 15.98 5.96 29.04
N LEU A 597 16.47 4.74 28.75
CA LEU A 597 16.04 3.50 29.44
C LEU A 597 16.65 3.33 30.81
N ARG A 598 17.90 3.83 31.06
CA ARG A 598 18.68 3.61 32.28
C ARG A 598 18.71 2.11 32.64
N PRO A 599 19.50 1.29 31.94
CA PRO A 599 19.52 -0.17 32.12
C PRO A 599 19.79 -0.64 33.54
N GLU A 600 20.45 0.17 34.32
CA GLU A 600 20.75 -0.06 35.74
C GLU A 600 19.56 0.13 36.70
N THR A 601 18.43 0.63 36.20
CA THR A 601 17.21 0.85 36.98
C THR A 601 16.23 -0.30 36.87
N VAL A 602 15.30 -0.44 37.80
CA VAL A 602 14.14 -1.32 37.65
C VAL A 602 13.25 -0.78 36.53
N ARG A 603 13.06 -1.55 35.46
CA ARG A 603 12.24 -1.15 34.34
C ARG A 603 10.90 -1.91 34.30
N VAL A 604 9.81 -1.17 34.22
CA VAL A 604 8.47 -1.72 34.14
C VAL A 604 7.75 -1.06 32.97
N ALA A 605 7.28 -1.87 32.01
CA ALA A 605 6.45 -1.39 30.90
C ALA A 605 4.97 -1.60 31.19
N VAL A 606 4.12 -0.72 30.67
CA VAL A 606 2.66 -0.84 30.74
C VAL A 606 2.03 -0.50 29.39
N GLU A 607 1.27 -1.46 28.87
CA GLU A 607 0.50 -1.32 27.63
C GLU A 607 -0.70 -2.27 27.65
N ALA A 608 -1.87 -1.82 27.24
CA ALA A 608 -3.09 -2.65 27.14
C ALA A 608 -3.05 -3.56 25.88
N ALA A 609 -1.96 -4.27 25.71
CA ALA A 609 -1.65 -5.21 24.64
C ALA A 609 -0.82 -6.39 25.18
N VAL A 610 -0.43 -7.33 24.32
CA VAL A 610 0.46 -8.45 24.69
C VAL A 610 1.88 -7.95 24.97
N ARG A 611 2.60 -8.71 25.80
CA ARG A 611 4.01 -8.43 26.17
C ARG A 611 4.98 -8.47 24.99
N LEU A 612 4.65 -9.15 23.90
CA LEU A 612 5.55 -9.43 22.79
C LEU A 612 6.27 -8.17 22.27
N GLY A 613 7.61 -8.20 22.32
CA GLY A 613 8.50 -7.11 21.92
C GLY A 613 8.95 -6.19 23.06
N TRP A 614 8.25 -6.12 24.20
CA TRP A 614 8.65 -5.28 25.33
C TRP A 614 9.92 -5.77 26.04
N ASP A 615 10.26 -7.05 25.95
CA ASP A 615 11.44 -7.62 26.62
C ASP A 615 12.75 -6.95 26.23
N ARG A 616 12.86 -6.42 25.01
CA ARG A 616 14.04 -5.65 24.54
C ARG A 616 14.26 -4.37 25.32
N TYR A 617 13.19 -3.77 25.85
CA TYR A 617 13.25 -2.50 26.60
C TYR A 617 13.30 -2.69 28.10
N VAL A 618 12.51 -3.62 28.64
CA VAL A 618 12.49 -3.89 30.07
C VAL A 618 13.69 -4.71 30.52
N GLY A 619 14.26 -5.55 29.64
CA GLY A 619 15.39 -6.43 29.96
C GLY A 619 14.98 -7.64 30.82
N PRO A 620 15.95 -8.51 31.19
CA PRO A 620 15.67 -9.77 31.88
C PRO A 620 15.08 -9.60 33.28
N GLU A 621 15.44 -8.54 33.98
CA GLU A 621 14.98 -8.25 35.34
C GLU A 621 13.74 -7.35 35.38
N GLY A 622 13.28 -6.89 34.20
CA GLY A 622 12.14 -5.99 34.09
C GLY A 622 10.79 -6.71 34.09
N SER A 623 9.74 -5.93 34.12
CA SER A 623 8.36 -6.43 34.15
C SER A 623 7.47 -5.73 33.14
N PHE A 624 6.32 -6.38 32.87
CA PHE A 624 5.30 -5.87 31.99
C PHE A 624 3.91 -5.99 32.62
N VAL A 625 3.16 -4.91 32.59
CA VAL A 625 1.76 -4.84 33.01
C VAL A 625 0.90 -4.69 31.76
N GLY A 626 0.17 -5.72 31.39
CA GLY A 626 -0.64 -5.73 30.17
C GLY A 626 -1.52 -6.95 30.04
N MET A 627 -1.86 -7.33 28.82
CA MET A 627 -2.77 -8.42 28.51
C MET A 627 -2.04 -9.76 28.37
N SER A 628 -2.68 -10.84 28.87
CA SER A 628 -2.24 -12.22 28.68
C SER A 628 -3.25 -13.08 27.90
N GLY A 629 -4.34 -12.50 27.45
CA GLY A 629 -5.42 -13.12 26.69
C GLY A 629 -6.36 -12.08 26.11
N PHE A 630 -7.42 -12.51 25.47
CA PHE A 630 -8.42 -11.61 24.89
C PHE A 630 -9.14 -10.81 25.97
N GLY A 631 -9.73 -9.68 25.55
CA GLY A 631 -10.50 -8.80 26.41
C GLY A 631 -11.88 -9.39 26.78
N THR A 632 -12.72 -8.56 27.38
CA THR A 632 -14.11 -8.91 27.74
C THR A 632 -15.00 -7.67 27.67
N THR A 633 -16.30 -7.86 27.78
CA THR A 633 -17.29 -6.76 27.75
C THR A 633 -17.42 -6.10 29.12
N GLY A 634 -17.29 -4.77 29.19
CA GLY A 634 -17.49 -4.01 30.42
C GLY A 634 -17.24 -2.50 30.23
N PRO A 635 -17.51 -1.69 31.26
CA PRO A 635 -17.07 -0.31 31.25
C PRO A 635 -15.53 -0.24 31.22
N GLU A 636 -14.99 0.77 30.54
CA GLU A 636 -13.54 0.97 30.35
C GLU A 636 -12.73 0.80 31.66
N GLU A 637 -13.03 1.62 32.69
CA GLU A 637 -12.31 1.56 33.95
C GLU A 637 -12.41 0.19 34.66
N ALA A 638 -13.53 -0.50 34.51
CA ALA A 638 -13.72 -1.83 35.08
C ALA A 638 -12.85 -2.86 34.35
N LEU A 639 -12.67 -2.74 33.03
CA LEU A 639 -11.80 -3.60 32.25
C LEU A 639 -10.33 -3.42 32.65
N TYR A 640 -9.85 -2.17 32.73
CA TYR A 640 -8.47 -1.92 33.16
C TYR A 640 -8.20 -2.49 34.55
N ARG A 641 -9.15 -2.35 35.51
CA ARG A 641 -9.07 -2.98 36.84
C ARG A 641 -9.12 -4.50 36.78
N HIS A 642 -10.02 -5.07 35.96
CA HIS A 642 -10.17 -6.52 35.82
C HIS A 642 -8.89 -7.19 35.32
N PHE A 643 -8.26 -6.59 34.30
CA PHE A 643 -7.01 -7.09 33.76
C PHE A 643 -5.76 -6.64 34.52
N GLY A 644 -5.92 -5.88 35.58
CA GLY A 644 -4.82 -5.43 36.43
C GLY A 644 -3.91 -4.40 35.78
N ILE A 645 -4.36 -3.70 34.74
CA ILE A 645 -3.61 -2.63 34.09
C ILE A 645 -3.89 -1.33 34.83
N THR A 646 -3.24 -1.17 35.98
CA THR A 646 -3.52 -0.07 36.92
C THR A 646 -2.26 0.51 37.50
N PRO A 647 -2.28 1.75 37.99
CA PRO A 647 -1.13 2.34 38.70
C PRO A 647 -0.64 1.50 39.88
N GLU A 648 -1.56 0.85 40.63
CA GLU A 648 -1.23 -0.03 41.75
C GLU A 648 -0.43 -1.25 41.31
N ALA A 649 -0.80 -1.86 40.16
CA ALA A 649 -0.08 -2.99 39.60
C ALA A 649 1.35 -2.59 39.20
N VAL A 650 1.52 -1.46 38.54
CA VAL A 650 2.84 -0.93 38.18
C VAL A 650 3.69 -0.68 39.40
N VAL A 651 3.12 -0.05 40.44
CA VAL A 651 3.81 0.17 41.74
C VAL A 651 4.24 -1.14 42.41
N ARG A 652 3.37 -2.16 42.39
CA ARG A 652 3.68 -3.49 42.94
C ARG A 652 4.84 -4.14 42.19
N GLU A 653 4.83 -4.08 40.86
CA GLU A 653 5.90 -4.66 40.02
C GLU A 653 7.27 -3.97 40.26
N VAL A 654 7.29 -2.65 40.44
CA VAL A 654 8.51 -1.92 40.77
C VAL A 654 9.02 -2.35 42.16
N ARG A 655 8.13 -2.35 43.18
CA ARG A 655 8.54 -2.68 44.55
C ARG A 655 9.03 -4.11 44.71
N ALA A 656 8.51 -5.04 43.93
CA ALA A 656 8.94 -6.43 43.97
C ALA A 656 10.37 -6.64 43.42
N ARG A 657 10.95 -5.63 42.75
CA ARG A 657 12.27 -5.69 42.10
C ARG A 657 13.30 -4.70 42.64
N LEU A 658 12.93 -3.87 43.62
CA LEU A 658 13.83 -2.97 44.39
C LEU A 658 14.50 -3.67 45.53
#